data_13561e5ef1bed63350f5f538b43c0926
#
_entry.id   13561e5ef1bed63350f5f538b43c0926
#
_cell.length_a   1.000
_cell.length_b   1.000
_cell.length_c   1.000
_cell.angle_alpha   90.00
_cell.angle_beta   90.00
_cell.angle_gamma   90.00
#
_symmetry.space_group_name_H-M   'P 1'
#
loop_
_entity.id
_entity.type
_entity.pdbx_description
1 polymer ?
#
loop_
_entity_poly.entity_id
_entity_poly.type
_entity_poly.pdbx_seq_one_letter_code
_entity_poly.pdbx_strand_id
1 'polypeptide(L)'
;MKDSDKIFCLSECIAKVLLTPKCIDRTFLIDGNIIVTFSQELFASNSLSLSRLIVQSKKYSMGKHAKKIKFPYVERDVSWMYFNRRILLEAEREDVPLLERIKFLGIYSNNLDEFFRVRVASLRHEAEGKSDENRKKEEKAQKTLKEIYKLSDAGAKQYDLCFNKLMDALEAEHIHIIDENQLKPQQEQQVLSFYLNKLNASTNPLFIQKMQFSAEQMDEALYLAVDLKQLDEDGEVIKRDTALIRVPVEKFGRFVRLPDDNGETYLMFLDDVIRYNLKYIFVGLPYNSFKAYAFKFTKDAEMDVEGGLEDSMLERVTSGIKNRRKGEMLRMAFDRNMPLRIKRQLFKKAELDHNDARMAGGRYHNTKDLLGFPDCGRKDLQFTPQPPLMGSNIDFSDSMIDSVRCRDYGLHFPYHSFDRFLRLLREAAISDSVKEIKITLYRVAKHSNVVEALMAAAANGKKVTAVVELLARFDEESNISWSQEMVDAGVHVIFGPEKLKIHSKLVYISTRDGDIACISTGNMHEGTAKIYTDYMLITHRKSIVNEVAKVFDFIERPFINTHFRELIVSPNDMRKRFTALINREIRNKKKGLEAFIRIKINHITDRYLISRLYAAAQAGVRIDLLVRGNCSIVPEVKGISEGIKLHGIIDRYLEHSRIFIFGNGGEPLYFIGSADWMERNLDRRIEVITPVYEENIKADLDRIVTLGMQDVSQAYYVNYNDGIPLRSVSEKPWFRSQEALYKYYKEAEGDSIV
;
A
#
# COMPACT_ATOMS: atom_id res chain seq x y z
N MET A 1 -16.41 -37.68 -8.52
CA MET A 1 -17.60 -37.95 -9.39
C MET A 1 -17.08 -38.50 -10.69
N LYS A 2 -17.53 -39.74 -11.06
CA LYS A 2 -17.07 -40.41 -12.28
C LYS A 2 -17.59 -39.70 -13.52
N ASP A 3 -16.83 -39.75 -14.63
CA ASP A 3 -17.16 -39.09 -15.90
C ASP A 3 -18.59 -39.34 -16.45
N SER A 4 -19.25 -40.39 -15.99
CA SER A 4 -20.63 -40.75 -16.31
C SER A 4 -21.66 -39.71 -15.80
N ASP A 5 -21.42 -39.11 -14.63
CA ASP A 5 -22.37 -38.17 -14.01
C ASP A 5 -22.30 -36.77 -14.69
N LYS A 6 -21.12 -36.43 -15.27
CA LYS A 6 -20.97 -35.21 -16.06
C LYS A 6 -21.68 -35.29 -17.42
N ILE A 7 -21.70 -36.48 -18.02
CA ILE A 7 -22.37 -36.73 -19.30
C ILE A 7 -23.91 -36.68 -19.13
N PHE A 8 -24.43 -37.14 -18.01
CA PHE A 8 -25.88 -37.12 -17.73
C PHE A 8 -26.39 -35.68 -17.48
N CYS A 9 -25.62 -34.86 -16.77
CA CYS A 9 -25.95 -33.44 -16.54
C CYS A 9 -25.91 -32.61 -17.86
N LEU A 10 -24.96 -32.93 -18.76
CA LEU A 10 -24.88 -32.29 -20.09
C LEU A 10 -26.05 -32.64 -20.98
N SER A 11 -26.56 -33.90 -20.94
CA SER A 11 -27.71 -34.32 -21.76
C SER A 11 -29.01 -33.64 -21.34
N GLU A 12 -29.24 -33.38 -20.05
CA GLU A 12 -30.40 -32.65 -19.55
C GLU A 12 -30.39 -31.16 -19.91
N CYS A 13 -29.20 -30.53 -19.85
CA CYS A 13 -29.03 -29.11 -20.27
C CYS A 13 -29.25 -28.94 -21.80
N ILE A 14 -28.74 -29.88 -22.60
CA ILE A 14 -28.91 -29.86 -24.06
C ILE A 14 -30.36 -30.11 -24.43
N ALA A 15 -31.09 -31.01 -23.76
CA ALA A 15 -32.49 -31.27 -23.99
C ALA A 15 -33.39 -30.06 -23.69
N LYS A 16 -33.07 -29.27 -22.67
CA LYS A 16 -33.82 -28.01 -22.34
C LYS A 16 -33.57 -26.87 -23.32
N VAL A 17 -32.43 -26.84 -23.98
CA VAL A 17 -32.07 -25.81 -24.98
C VAL A 17 -32.70 -26.14 -26.35
N LEU A 18 -32.83 -27.42 -26.70
CA LEU A 18 -33.40 -27.85 -27.97
C LEU A 18 -34.95 -27.67 -28.11
N LEU A 19 -35.66 -27.35 -27.02
CA LEU A 19 -37.09 -27.15 -27.00
C LEU A 19 -37.56 -25.70 -27.28
N THR A 20 -36.62 -24.76 -27.57
CA THR A 20 -37.02 -23.38 -27.90
C THR A 20 -36.62 -22.99 -29.32
N PRO A 21 -37.57 -22.56 -30.17
CA PRO A 21 -37.35 -22.31 -31.61
C PRO A 21 -36.47 -21.09 -31.97
N LYS A 22 -35.80 -20.47 -31.03
CA LYS A 22 -35.06 -19.20 -31.27
C LYS A 22 -33.51 -19.26 -31.13
N CYS A 23 -32.92 -20.45 -31.14
CA CYS A 23 -31.47 -20.62 -30.87
C CYS A 23 -30.67 -21.16 -32.07
N ILE A 24 -30.96 -20.72 -33.28
CA ILE A 24 -30.17 -21.05 -34.48
C ILE A 24 -29.01 -20.01 -34.56
N ASP A 25 -27.79 -20.46 -34.84
CA ASP A 25 -26.55 -19.68 -34.95
C ASP A 25 -26.05 -19.02 -33.63
N ARG A 26 -26.24 -19.65 -32.47
CA ARG A 26 -25.66 -19.19 -31.23
C ARG A 26 -24.53 -20.13 -30.73
N THR A 27 -23.49 -19.50 -30.25
CA THR A 27 -22.33 -20.16 -29.62
C THR A 27 -22.51 -20.11 -28.09
N PHE A 28 -22.42 -21.25 -27.43
CA PHE A 28 -22.57 -21.37 -25.98
C PHE A 28 -21.23 -21.80 -25.35
N LEU A 29 -20.87 -21.17 -24.23
CA LEU A 29 -19.71 -21.54 -23.43
C LEU A 29 -20.22 -22.43 -22.30
N ILE A 30 -19.72 -23.65 -22.22
CA ILE A 30 -20.02 -24.60 -21.14
C ILE A 30 -18.75 -24.82 -20.34
N ASP A 31 -18.80 -24.64 -19.03
CA ASP A 31 -17.67 -24.82 -18.07
C ASP A 31 -16.38 -24.05 -18.43
N GLY A 32 -16.47 -22.85 -19.01
CA GLY A 32 -15.34 -21.99 -19.25
C GLY A 32 -14.33 -22.46 -20.31
N ASN A 33 -14.42 -23.70 -20.80
CA ASN A 33 -13.45 -24.33 -21.72
C ASN A 33 -14.02 -25.03 -22.94
N ILE A 34 -15.33 -25.18 -23.05
CA ILE A 34 -16.01 -25.88 -24.17
C ILE A 34 -16.91 -24.90 -24.92
N ILE A 35 -16.63 -24.66 -26.19
CA ILE A 35 -17.45 -23.85 -27.08
C ILE A 35 -18.25 -24.81 -27.96
N VAL A 36 -19.58 -24.73 -27.91
CA VAL A 36 -20.50 -25.48 -28.77
C VAL A 36 -21.21 -24.51 -29.68
N THR A 37 -21.04 -24.65 -31.00
CA THR A 37 -21.67 -23.84 -32.01
C THR A 37 -22.67 -24.73 -32.80
N PHE A 38 -23.93 -24.32 -32.89
CA PHE A 38 -24.93 -24.98 -33.70
C PHE A 38 -25.07 -24.21 -35.03
N SER A 39 -24.86 -24.91 -36.16
CA SER A 39 -25.03 -24.33 -37.49
C SER A 39 -26.28 -24.87 -38.18
N GLN A 40 -26.87 -24.11 -39.12
CA GLN A 40 -28.07 -24.49 -39.87
C GLN A 40 -27.98 -25.82 -40.64
N GLU A 41 -26.75 -26.22 -41.04
CA GLU A 41 -26.54 -27.46 -41.82
C GLU A 41 -26.82 -28.73 -41.00
N LEU A 42 -26.86 -28.67 -39.66
CA LEU A 42 -27.13 -29.81 -38.80
C LEU A 42 -28.62 -30.18 -38.68
N PHE A 43 -29.53 -29.32 -39.10
CA PHE A 43 -30.99 -29.53 -38.99
C PHE A 43 -31.64 -30.05 -40.27
N ALA A 44 -30.92 -30.13 -41.35
CA ALA A 44 -31.48 -30.55 -42.64
C ALA A 44 -31.59 -32.05 -42.88
N SER A 45 -31.07 -32.88 -41.98
CA SER A 45 -31.14 -34.36 -42.07
C SER A 45 -31.97 -34.98 -40.96
N ASN A 46 -33.14 -35.48 -41.30
CA ASN A 46 -34.16 -36.08 -40.42
C ASN A 46 -33.78 -37.44 -39.79
N SER A 47 -32.51 -37.77 -39.55
CA SER A 47 -32.13 -39.04 -38.92
C SER A 47 -30.87 -38.85 -38.07
N LEU A 48 -31.01 -38.32 -36.86
CA LEU A 48 -29.92 -38.28 -35.88
C LEU A 48 -30.26 -39.21 -34.71
N SER A 49 -29.65 -40.39 -34.69
CA SER A 49 -29.43 -41.13 -33.46
C SER A 49 -28.40 -40.36 -32.61
N LEU A 50 -28.61 -40.19 -31.30
CA LEU A 50 -27.80 -39.46 -30.34
C LEU A 50 -26.30 -39.90 -30.28
N SER A 51 -25.95 -40.97 -30.98
CA SER A 51 -24.61 -41.58 -31.00
C SER A 51 -23.62 -40.93 -31.98
N ARG A 52 -24.00 -39.89 -32.74
CA ARG A 52 -23.13 -39.21 -33.74
C ARG A 52 -23.03 -37.71 -33.58
N LEU A 53 -23.23 -37.17 -32.40
CA LEU A 53 -22.78 -35.81 -32.09
C LEU A 53 -21.27 -35.83 -31.91
N ILE A 54 -20.52 -35.64 -32.99
CA ILE A 54 -19.09 -35.36 -32.92
C ILE A 54 -18.95 -33.96 -32.32
N VAL A 55 -18.76 -33.91 -31.02
CA VAL A 55 -18.30 -32.71 -30.34
C VAL A 55 -16.92 -32.43 -30.88
N GLN A 56 -16.81 -31.63 -31.92
CA GLN A 56 -15.53 -30.99 -32.25
C GLN A 56 -15.21 -30.03 -31.10
N SER A 57 -14.64 -30.55 -30.02
CA SER A 57 -13.94 -29.73 -29.05
C SER A 57 -12.74 -29.12 -29.77
N LYS A 58 -12.90 -28.02 -30.46
CA LYS A 58 -11.78 -27.10 -30.64
C LYS A 58 -11.47 -26.60 -29.25
N LYS A 59 -10.60 -27.32 -28.53
CA LYS A 59 -9.75 -26.71 -27.55
C LYS A 59 -9.08 -25.56 -28.28
N TYR A 60 -9.54 -24.34 -28.08
CA TYR A 60 -8.66 -23.20 -28.21
C TYR A 60 -7.62 -23.36 -27.11
N SER A 61 -6.70 -24.27 -27.28
CA SER A 61 -5.37 -24.10 -26.73
C SER A 61 -4.95 -22.75 -27.32
N MET A 62 -4.80 -21.74 -26.50
CA MET A 62 -3.98 -20.57 -26.83
C MET A 62 -2.74 -21.17 -27.50
N GLY A 63 -2.55 -20.85 -28.79
CA GLY A 63 -1.77 -21.61 -29.73
C GLY A 63 -0.45 -22.09 -29.14
N LYS A 64 -0.18 -23.39 -29.15
CA LYS A 64 1.07 -24.03 -28.77
C LYS A 64 2.28 -23.54 -29.60
N HIS A 65 2.11 -22.50 -30.39
CA HIS A 65 3.12 -21.88 -31.25
C HIS A 65 3.30 -20.36 -31.06
N ALA A 66 2.71 -19.70 -30.04
CA ALA A 66 3.37 -18.53 -29.53
C ALA A 66 4.64 -19.06 -28.83
N LYS A 67 5.79 -19.03 -29.51
CA LYS A 67 7.11 -19.09 -28.86
C LYS A 67 6.94 -18.17 -27.64
N LYS A 68 7.08 -18.70 -26.40
CA LYS A 68 7.12 -17.90 -25.18
C LYS A 68 8.25 -16.90 -25.41
N ILE A 69 7.93 -15.71 -25.89
CA ILE A 69 8.88 -14.61 -26.00
C ILE A 69 9.30 -14.39 -24.55
N LYS A 70 10.52 -14.78 -24.22
CA LYS A 70 11.15 -14.47 -22.94
C LYS A 70 11.47 -12.99 -23.00
N PHE A 71 10.51 -12.13 -22.60
CA PHE A 71 10.80 -10.73 -22.40
C PHE A 71 11.43 -10.53 -20.99
N PRO A 72 12.31 -9.53 -20.84
CA PRO A 72 12.93 -9.22 -19.57
C PRO A 72 11.85 -8.86 -18.54
N TYR A 73 12.00 -9.38 -17.33
CA TYR A 73 11.01 -9.21 -16.26
C TYR A 73 11.70 -9.32 -14.90
N VAL A 74 11.60 -8.28 -14.10
CA VAL A 74 12.04 -8.29 -12.71
C VAL A 74 10.96 -8.94 -11.85
N GLU A 75 11.34 -9.86 -10.97
CA GLU A 75 10.40 -10.47 -10.05
C GLU A 75 9.81 -9.40 -9.10
N ARG A 76 8.50 -9.46 -8.87
CA ARG A 76 7.74 -8.43 -8.15
C ARG A 76 8.31 -8.11 -6.78
N ASP A 77 8.62 -9.14 -5.99
CA ASP A 77 9.04 -8.98 -4.60
C ASP A 77 10.52 -8.57 -4.50
N VAL A 78 11.34 -8.94 -5.50
CA VAL A 78 12.70 -8.41 -5.67
C VAL A 78 12.66 -6.92 -6.06
N SER A 79 11.77 -6.54 -6.98
CA SER A 79 11.57 -5.13 -7.35
C SER A 79 11.12 -4.27 -6.14
N TRP A 80 10.39 -4.87 -5.20
CA TRP A 80 10.02 -4.19 -3.97
C TRP A 80 11.25 -3.88 -3.09
N MET A 81 12.19 -4.80 -2.98
CA MET A 81 13.44 -4.56 -2.24
C MET A 81 14.23 -3.38 -2.84
N TYR A 82 14.27 -3.26 -4.16
CA TYR A 82 14.87 -2.13 -4.85
C TYR A 82 14.14 -0.82 -4.55
N PHE A 83 12.80 -0.83 -4.54
CA PHE A 83 12.03 0.34 -4.13
C PHE A 83 12.38 0.79 -2.72
N ASN A 84 12.39 -0.14 -1.75
CA ASN A 84 12.69 0.22 -0.36
C ASN A 84 14.14 0.73 -0.21
N ARG A 85 15.10 0.20 -0.99
CA ARG A 85 16.47 0.72 -1.04
C ARG A 85 16.52 2.19 -1.48
N ARG A 86 15.70 2.61 -2.46
CA ARG A 86 15.67 4.02 -2.88
C ARG A 86 15.24 4.96 -1.74
N ILE A 87 14.38 4.50 -0.83
CA ILE A 87 14.02 5.25 0.39
C ILE A 87 15.23 5.40 1.33
N LEU A 88 16.04 4.36 1.47
CA LEU A 88 17.29 4.44 2.25
C LEU A 88 18.27 5.43 1.64
N LEU A 89 18.35 5.49 0.32
CA LEU A 89 19.20 6.45 -0.38
C LEU A 89 18.78 7.92 -0.13
N GLU A 90 17.47 8.20 0.08
CA GLU A 90 17.04 9.55 0.48
C GLU A 90 17.57 9.92 1.87
N ALA A 91 17.69 8.98 2.80
CA ALA A 91 18.30 9.22 4.11
C ALA A 91 19.81 9.53 4.02
N GLU A 92 20.49 9.07 2.99
CA GLU A 92 21.93 9.33 2.78
C GLU A 92 22.22 10.69 2.13
N ARG A 93 21.22 11.34 1.56
CA ARG A 93 21.37 12.58 0.79
C ARG A 93 21.56 13.81 1.68
N GLU A 94 22.65 14.53 1.50
CA GLU A 94 22.98 15.74 2.28
C GLU A 94 22.12 16.95 1.91
N ASP A 95 21.53 16.98 0.71
CA ASP A 95 20.61 18.02 0.27
C ASP A 95 19.16 17.84 0.77
N VAL A 96 18.87 16.73 1.46
CA VAL A 96 17.63 16.51 2.21
C VAL A 96 17.83 17.01 3.65
N PRO A 97 16.90 17.81 4.22
CA PRO A 97 17.01 18.29 5.59
C PRO A 97 17.20 17.16 6.61
N LEU A 98 18.05 17.37 7.61
CA LEU A 98 18.54 16.30 8.50
C LEU A 98 17.41 15.53 9.21
N LEU A 99 16.40 16.22 9.74
CA LEU A 99 15.29 15.56 10.42
C LEU A 99 14.39 14.75 9.45
N GLU A 100 14.33 15.15 8.19
CA GLU A 100 13.62 14.35 7.17
C GLU A 100 14.41 13.09 6.79
N ARG A 101 15.74 13.17 6.74
CA ARG A 101 16.63 12.00 6.53
C ARG A 101 16.39 10.95 7.61
N ILE A 102 16.25 11.36 8.86
CA ILE A 102 15.92 10.47 9.99
C ILE A 102 14.54 9.82 9.79
N LYS A 103 13.54 10.57 9.32
CA LYS A 103 12.22 10.03 9.00
C LYS A 103 12.29 9.00 7.86
N PHE A 104 13.12 9.22 6.83
CA PHE A 104 13.33 8.25 5.75
C PHE A 104 13.93 6.93 6.26
N LEU A 105 14.82 6.94 7.24
CA LEU A 105 15.26 5.72 7.92
C LEU A 105 14.10 4.99 8.62
N GLY A 106 13.23 5.75 9.29
CA GLY A 106 12.02 5.21 9.91
C GLY A 106 11.08 4.56 8.89
N ILE A 107 10.85 5.23 7.75
CA ILE A 107 10.03 4.72 6.64
C ILE A 107 10.62 3.43 6.08
N TYR A 108 11.93 3.39 5.81
CA TYR A 108 12.62 2.19 5.32
C TYR A 108 12.40 1.00 6.25
N SER A 109 12.58 1.20 7.56
CA SER A 109 12.40 0.16 8.57
C SER A 109 10.96 -0.33 8.66
N ASN A 110 9.98 0.59 8.70
CA ASN A 110 8.57 0.25 8.75
C ASN A 110 8.11 -0.54 7.52
N ASN A 111 8.53 -0.12 6.34
CA ASN A 111 8.22 -0.81 5.09
C ASN A 111 8.81 -2.22 5.07
N LEU A 112 10.06 -2.38 5.55
CA LEU A 112 10.71 -3.69 5.60
C LEU A 112 9.98 -4.64 6.55
N ASP A 113 9.55 -4.16 7.72
CA ASP A 113 8.76 -4.93 8.67
C ASP A 113 7.45 -5.42 8.03
N GLU A 114 6.69 -4.52 7.37
CA GLU A 114 5.45 -4.87 6.71
C GLU A 114 5.66 -5.87 5.55
N PHE A 115 6.74 -5.71 4.79
CA PHE A 115 7.08 -6.63 3.72
C PHE A 115 7.36 -8.05 4.23
N PHE A 116 8.12 -8.18 5.32
CA PHE A 116 8.38 -9.48 5.93
C PHE A 116 7.11 -10.12 6.47
N ARG A 117 6.28 -9.36 7.20
CA ARG A 117 5.02 -9.83 7.79
C ARG A 117 4.02 -10.36 6.79
N VAL A 118 4.06 -9.85 5.55
CA VAL A 118 3.03 -10.13 4.54
C VAL A 118 3.60 -10.91 3.37
N ARG A 119 4.68 -10.42 2.76
CA ARG A 119 5.16 -11.00 1.49
C ARG A 119 6.13 -12.13 1.69
N VAL A 120 7.06 -11.97 2.63
CA VAL A 120 8.00 -13.06 2.97
C VAL A 120 7.25 -14.22 3.60
N ALA A 121 6.24 -13.96 4.47
CA ALA A 121 5.33 -14.95 5.01
C ALA A 121 4.68 -15.79 3.89
N SER A 122 3.98 -15.12 2.98
CA SER A 122 3.32 -15.78 1.84
C SER A 122 4.29 -16.57 0.95
N LEU A 123 5.50 -16.04 0.69
CA LEU A 123 6.53 -16.75 -0.08
C LEU A 123 7.07 -17.98 0.64
N ARG A 124 7.14 -17.95 1.98
CA ARG A 124 7.54 -19.13 2.78
C ARG A 124 6.49 -20.23 2.67
N HIS A 125 5.21 -19.92 2.86
CA HIS A 125 4.11 -20.88 2.68
C HIS A 125 4.13 -21.47 1.25
N GLU A 126 4.38 -20.65 0.21
CA GLU A 126 4.54 -21.12 -1.16
C GLU A 126 5.77 -22.04 -1.34
N ALA A 127 6.86 -21.81 -0.59
CA ALA A 127 8.10 -22.59 -0.66
C ALA A 127 8.04 -23.94 0.12
N GLU A 128 7.16 -24.04 1.11
CA GLU A 128 6.96 -25.21 1.97
C GLU A 128 5.86 -26.15 1.46
N GLY A 129 5.16 -25.79 0.38
CA GLY A 129 4.07 -26.56 -0.22
C GLY A 129 4.52 -27.96 -0.66
N LYS A 130 3.79 -29.01 -0.22
CA LYS A 130 4.19 -30.43 -0.35
C LYS A 130 3.51 -31.16 -1.52
N SER A 131 3.10 -30.48 -2.61
CA SER A 131 2.43 -31.17 -3.72
C SER A 131 3.24 -31.17 -5.02
N ASP A 132 3.33 -32.32 -5.67
CA ASP A 132 4.06 -32.48 -6.96
C ASP A 132 3.59 -31.55 -8.09
N GLU A 133 2.34 -31.12 -8.08
CA GLU A 133 1.80 -30.15 -9.05
C GLU A 133 2.37 -28.73 -8.87
N ASN A 134 2.96 -28.40 -7.71
CA ASN A 134 3.44 -27.06 -7.34
C ASN A 134 4.96 -26.90 -7.37
N ARG A 135 5.75 -27.95 -7.64
CA ARG A 135 7.22 -27.93 -7.57
C ARG A 135 7.90 -26.72 -8.23
N LYS A 136 7.40 -26.29 -9.41
CA LYS A 136 7.94 -25.11 -10.09
C LYS A 136 7.64 -23.79 -9.36
N LYS A 137 6.53 -23.70 -8.63
CA LYS A 137 6.20 -22.54 -7.79
C LYS A 137 7.09 -22.51 -6.56
N GLU A 138 7.28 -23.67 -5.92
CA GLU A 138 8.17 -23.86 -4.77
C GLU A 138 9.60 -23.45 -5.10
N GLU A 139 10.18 -24.00 -6.17
CA GLU A 139 11.53 -23.65 -6.64
C GLU A 139 11.68 -22.15 -6.94
N LYS A 140 10.63 -21.54 -7.50
CA LYS A 140 10.60 -20.10 -7.76
C LYS A 140 10.53 -19.29 -6.45
N ALA A 141 9.69 -19.68 -5.51
CA ALA A 141 9.55 -19.03 -4.21
C ALA A 141 10.86 -19.11 -3.42
N GLN A 142 11.50 -20.28 -3.34
CA GLN A 142 12.80 -20.47 -2.70
C GLN A 142 13.89 -19.58 -3.31
N LYS A 143 13.96 -19.50 -4.66
CA LYS A 143 14.91 -18.61 -5.34
C LYS A 143 14.65 -17.14 -5.00
N THR A 144 13.38 -16.73 -4.98
CA THR A 144 12.99 -15.36 -4.65
C THR A 144 13.33 -15.02 -3.20
N LEU A 145 13.05 -15.91 -2.25
CA LEU A 145 13.41 -15.75 -0.84
C LEU A 145 14.93 -15.59 -0.65
N LYS A 146 15.72 -16.42 -1.31
CA LYS A 146 17.20 -16.32 -1.26
C LYS A 146 17.71 -14.96 -1.72
N GLU A 147 17.13 -14.41 -2.78
CA GLU A 147 17.52 -13.08 -3.28
C GLU A 147 17.05 -11.97 -2.32
N ILE A 148 15.83 -12.07 -1.77
CA ILE A 148 15.30 -11.14 -0.76
C ILE A 148 16.22 -11.10 0.48
N TYR A 149 16.60 -12.26 1.02
CA TYR A 149 17.48 -12.31 2.20
C TYR A 149 18.85 -11.69 1.91
N LYS A 150 19.43 -11.96 0.74
CA LYS A 150 20.69 -11.34 0.31
C LYS A 150 20.59 -9.82 0.24
N LEU A 151 19.51 -9.29 -0.38
CA LEU A 151 19.27 -7.86 -0.48
C LEU A 151 18.98 -7.22 0.89
N SER A 152 18.29 -7.95 1.78
CA SER A 152 18.01 -7.50 3.15
C SER A 152 19.28 -7.39 3.98
N ASP A 153 20.22 -8.34 3.89
CA ASP A 153 21.51 -8.29 4.57
C ASP A 153 22.38 -7.11 4.09
N ALA A 154 22.40 -6.89 2.76
CA ALA A 154 23.09 -5.73 2.19
C ALA A 154 22.47 -4.41 2.66
N GLY A 155 21.13 -4.33 2.67
CA GLY A 155 20.40 -3.17 3.16
C GLY A 155 20.61 -2.90 4.65
N ALA A 156 20.71 -3.93 5.49
CA ALA A 156 20.97 -3.77 6.92
C ALA A 156 22.35 -3.14 7.18
N LYS A 157 23.37 -3.53 6.42
CA LYS A 157 24.71 -2.93 6.52
C LYS A 157 24.71 -1.47 6.08
N GLN A 158 24.05 -1.16 4.97
CA GLN A 158 23.91 0.21 4.48
C GLN A 158 23.12 1.07 5.47
N TYR A 159 22.07 0.52 6.09
CA TYR A 159 21.28 1.16 7.12
C TYR A 159 22.13 1.53 8.35
N ASP A 160 22.92 0.59 8.89
CA ASP A 160 23.78 0.83 10.05
C ASP A 160 24.78 1.96 9.79
N LEU A 161 25.38 1.99 8.59
CA LEU A 161 26.30 3.06 8.19
C LEU A 161 25.60 4.42 8.08
N CYS A 162 24.41 4.45 7.47
CA CYS A 162 23.60 5.66 7.33
C CYS A 162 23.17 6.18 8.71
N PHE A 163 22.67 5.28 9.57
CA PHE A 163 22.25 5.64 10.94
C PHE A 163 23.39 6.32 11.71
N ASN A 164 24.59 5.74 11.73
CA ASN A 164 25.73 6.33 12.44
C ASN A 164 26.08 7.71 11.88
N LYS A 165 26.15 7.89 10.56
CA LYS A 165 26.38 9.20 9.94
C LYS A 165 25.34 10.25 10.33
N LEU A 166 24.08 9.84 10.47
CA LEU A 166 23.01 10.75 10.89
C LEU A 166 23.12 11.11 12.37
N MET A 167 23.59 10.19 13.22
CA MET A 167 23.87 10.50 14.63
C MET A 167 25.03 11.51 14.74
N ASP A 168 26.11 11.32 13.99
CA ASP A 168 27.23 12.29 13.92
C ASP A 168 26.75 13.66 13.40
N ALA A 169 25.85 13.68 12.40
CA ALA A 169 25.28 14.92 11.87
C ALA A 169 24.37 15.64 12.88
N LEU A 170 23.60 14.91 13.70
CA LEU A 170 22.80 15.49 14.78
C LEU A 170 23.70 16.13 15.84
N GLU A 171 24.80 15.46 16.20
CA GLU A 171 25.76 15.99 17.16
C GLU A 171 26.40 17.30 16.66
N ALA A 172 26.72 17.39 15.36
CA ALA A 172 27.20 18.61 14.73
C ALA A 172 26.16 19.76 14.74
N GLU A 173 24.87 19.42 14.81
CA GLU A 173 23.76 20.36 14.93
C GLU A 173 23.32 20.61 16.38
N HIS A 174 24.16 20.25 17.36
CA HIS A 174 23.92 20.42 18.81
C HIS A 174 22.72 19.64 19.35
N ILE A 175 22.40 18.50 18.71
CA ILE A 175 21.37 17.55 19.14
C ILE A 175 22.05 16.24 19.50
N HIS A 176 22.20 15.97 20.79
CA HIS A 176 22.92 14.82 21.32
C HIS A 176 21.96 13.67 21.66
N ILE A 177 22.22 12.50 21.10
CA ILE A 177 21.55 11.26 21.51
C ILE A 177 22.54 10.50 22.40
N ILE A 178 22.27 10.49 23.70
CA ILE A 178 23.15 9.90 24.70
C ILE A 178 22.59 8.59 25.23
N ASP A 179 23.49 7.70 25.63
CA ASP A 179 23.15 6.43 26.27
C ASP A 179 23.31 6.50 27.81
N GLU A 180 23.02 5.39 28.49
CA GLU A 180 23.06 5.28 29.95
C GLU A 180 24.44 5.54 30.60
N ASN A 181 25.51 5.57 29.82
CA ASN A 181 26.88 5.78 30.31
C ASN A 181 27.37 7.24 30.16
N GLN A 182 26.57 8.08 29.45
CA GLN A 182 26.95 9.44 29.08
C GLN A 182 26.19 10.53 29.85
N LEU A 183 25.40 10.13 30.82
CA LEU A 183 24.53 11.03 31.61
C LEU A 183 25.37 11.97 32.50
N LYS A 184 24.97 13.25 32.55
CA LYS A 184 25.42 14.23 33.51
C LYS A 184 24.61 14.09 34.83
N PRO A 185 25.12 14.53 36.01
CA PRO A 185 24.46 14.35 37.31
C PRO A 185 22.99 14.86 37.33
N GLN A 186 22.72 15.99 36.69
CA GLN A 186 21.36 16.53 36.60
C GLN A 186 20.43 15.68 35.71
N GLN A 187 20.98 15.13 34.63
CA GLN A 187 20.26 14.23 33.72
C GLN A 187 19.99 12.87 34.38
N GLU A 188 20.93 12.35 35.18
CA GLU A 188 20.72 11.12 35.99
C GLU A 188 19.53 11.24 36.92
N GLN A 189 19.38 12.38 37.63
CA GLN A 189 18.25 12.63 38.50
C GLN A 189 16.94 12.64 37.73
N GLN A 190 16.90 13.24 36.54
CA GLN A 190 15.71 13.27 35.71
C GLN A 190 15.37 11.89 35.17
N VAL A 191 16.35 11.11 34.68
CA VAL A 191 16.15 9.74 34.19
C VAL A 191 15.59 8.84 35.29
N LEU A 192 16.16 8.94 36.51
CA LEU A 192 15.64 8.20 37.66
C LEU A 192 14.24 8.65 38.05
N SER A 193 13.97 9.95 38.10
CA SER A 193 12.63 10.50 38.42
C SER A 193 11.61 10.08 37.37
N PHE A 194 11.95 10.12 36.09
CA PHE A 194 11.10 9.66 35.01
C PHE A 194 10.77 8.17 35.16
N TYR A 195 11.77 7.35 35.47
CA TYR A 195 11.58 5.92 35.72
C TYR A 195 10.61 5.69 36.89
N LEU A 196 10.93 6.25 38.06
CA LEU A 196 10.14 6.01 39.28
C LEU A 196 8.68 6.49 39.18
N ASN A 197 8.47 7.65 38.55
CA ASN A 197 7.14 8.28 38.51
C ASN A 197 6.28 7.82 37.32
N LYS A 198 6.88 7.36 36.21
CA LYS A 198 6.14 7.05 35.00
C LYS A 198 6.36 5.62 34.48
N LEU A 199 7.62 5.16 34.44
CA LEU A 199 7.98 3.98 33.69
C LEU A 199 7.96 2.67 34.52
N ASN A 200 8.22 2.77 35.84
CA ASN A 200 8.35 1.63 36.75
C ASN A 200 7.18 0.63 36.66
N ALA A 201 5.94 1.11 36.73
CA ALA A 201 4.74 0.27 36.65
C ALA A 201 4.55 -0.42 35.27
N SER A 202 5.29 -0.01 34.24
CA SER A 202 5.17 -0.52 32.87
C SER A 202 6.37 -1.39 32.45
N THR A 203 7.36 -1.61 33.33
CA THR A 203 8.57 -2.40 33.07
C THR A 203 8.58 -3.69 33.89
N ASN A 204 7.76 -4.67 33.50
CA ASN A 204 7.64 -5.95 34.19
C ASN A 204 8.63 -6.98 33.61
N PRO A 205 9.64 -7.44 34.35
CA PRO A 205 10.60 -8.42 33.85
C PRO A 205 10.00 -9.83 33.84
N LEU A 206 10.24 -10.57 32.76
CA LEU A 206 9.83 -11.95 32.57
C LEU A 206 11.08 -12.86 32.51
N PHE A 207 11.24 -13.79 33.43
CA PHE A 207 12.37 -14.72 33.42
C PHE A 207 12.17 -15.79 32.32
N ILE A 208 13.08 -15.85 31.37
CA ILE A 208 12.96 -16.70 30.17
C ILE A 208 12.81 -18.18 30.48
N GLN A 209 13.37 -18.65 31.59
CA GLN A 209 13.30 -20.04 32.01
C GLN A 209 11.95 -20.42 32.61
N LYS A 210 11.26 -19.48 33.24
CA LYS A 210 9.94 -19.66 33.89
C LYS A 210 8.78 -19.37 32.97
N MET A 211 9.03 -18.68 31.89
CA MET A 211 8.02 -18.19 30.96
C MET A 211 7.50 -19.32 30.08
N GLN A 212 6.19 -19.53 30.07
CA GLN A 212 5.54 -20.22 28.97
C GLN A 212 5.49 -19.24 27.78
N PHE A 213 6.38 -19.42 26.85
CA PHE A 213 6.40 -18.63 25.63
C PHE A 213 5.24 -19.10 24.74
N SER A 214 4.19 -18.31 24.66
CA SER A 214 3.26 -18.43 23.54
C SER A 214 3.58 -17.36 22.51
N ALA A 215 3.43 -17.65 21.24
CA ALA A 215 3.53 -16.68 20.17
C ALA A 215 2.57 -15.47 20.40
N GLU A 216 1.51 -15.69 21.18
CA GLU A 216 0.54 -14.65 21.58
C GLU A 216 1.12 -13.60 22.53
N GLN A 217 2.05 -13.98 23.39
CA GLN A 217 2.58 -13.09 24.45
C GLN A 217 3.71 -12.19 23.96
N MET A 218 4.38 -12.56 22.85
CA MET A 218 5.40 -11.74 22.24
C MET A 218 4.83 -11.08 20.98
N ASP A 219 4.30 -9.90 21.15
CA ASP A 219 3.91 -9.05 20.04
C ASP A 219 5.15 -8.47 19.32
N GLU A 220 4.93 -7.63 18.34
CA GLU A 220 5.99 -6.97 17.56
C GLU A 220 6.62 -5.78 18.30
N ALA A 221 6.56 -5.76 19.62
CA ALA A 221 7.19 -4.75 20.45
C ALA A 221 8.71 -4.90 20.44
N LEU A 222 9.35 -3.87 20.92
CA LEU A 222 10.77 -3.90 21.27
C LEU A 222 10.94 -4.54 22.64
N TYR A 223 11.91 -5.42 22.76
CA TYR A 223 12.29 -6.09 24.00
C TYR A 223 13.77 -5.90 24.32
N LEU A 224 14.08 -5.89 25.61
CA LEU A 224 15.42 -6.01 26.13
C LEU A 224 15.63 -7.40 26.75
N ALA A 225 16.61 -8.14 26.27
CA ALA A 225 17.09 -9.36 26.90
C ALA A 225 18.19 -8.99 27.90
N VAL A 226 17.90 -9.12 29.20
CA VAL A 226 18.78 -8.70 30.27
C VAL A 226 19.59 -9.91 30.74
N ASP A 227 20.92 -9.83 30.63
CA ASP A 227 21.88 -10.77 31.22
C ASP A 227 22.10 -10.39 32.69
N LEU A 228 21.53 -11.17 33.59
CA LEU A 228 21.61 -10.99 35.03
C LEU A 228 22.72 -11.84 35.59
N LYS A 229 23.66 -11.25 36.33
CA LYS A 229 24.74 -11.98 37.00
C LYS A 229 24.83 -11.59 38.45
N GLN A 230 25.10 -12.57 39.29
CA GLN A 230 25.60 -12.39 40.61
C GLN A 230 27.10 -12.70 40.57
N LEU A 231 27.92 -11.69 40.83
CA LEU A 231 29.37 -11.80 40.90
C LEU A 231 29.78 -11.84 42.38
N ASP A 232 30.82 -12.64 42.70
CA ASP A 232 31.46 -12.60 43.99
C ASP A 232 32.46 -11.42 44.09
N GLU A 233 33.25 -11.39 45.20
CA GLU A 233 34.24 -10.33 45.45
C GLU A 233 35.41 -10.36 44.45
N ASP A 234 35.69 -11.54 43.87
CA ASP A 234 36.73 -11.75 42.84
C ASP A 234 36.21 -11.49 41.42
N GLY A 235 34.91 -11.17 41.24
CA GLY A 235 34.27 -10.92 39.95
C GLY A 235 33.85 -12.17 39.20
N GLU A 236 33.91 -13.34 39.86
CA GLU A 236 33.46 -14.62 39.27
C GLU A 236 31.94 -14.74 39.35
N VAL A 237 31.37 -15.46 38.36
CA VAL A 237 29.92 -15.58 38.23
C VAL A 237 29.37 -16.72 39.11
N ILE A 238 28.75 -16.38 40.25
CA ILE A 238 28.05 -17.32 41.13
C ILE A 238 26.74 -17.78 40.53
N LYS A 239 25.94 -16.85 39.98
CA LYS A 239 24.62 -17.13 39.43
C LYS A 239 24.36 -16.30 38.18
N ARG A 240 23.65 -16.87 37.23
CA ARG A 240 23.31 -16.19 35.99
C ARG A 240 21.90 -16.55 35.51
N ASP A 241 21.11 -15.53 35.20
CA ASP A 241 19.78 -15.68 34.64
C ASP A 241 19.57 -14.75 33.43
N THR A 242 18.47 -14.94 32.73
CA THR A 242 18.04 -14.03 31.64
C THR A 242 16.62 -13.61 31.88
N ALA A 243 16.37 -12.31 31.88
CA ALA A 243 15.04 -11.74 31.92
C ALA A 243 14.75 -10.95 30.64
N LEU A 244 13.49 -10.86 30.27
CA LEU A 244 13.00 -10.06 29.17
C LEU A 244 12.19 -8.88 29.70
N ILE A 245 12.40 -7.69 29.19
CA ILE A 245 11.64 -6.48 29.49
C ILE A 245 11.05 -5.94 28.20
N ARG A 246 9.75 -5.79 28.10
CA ARG A 246 9.08 -5.09 27.01
C ARG A 246 9.31 -3.60 27.17
N VAL A 247 9.75 -2.92 26.10
CA VAL A 247 9.92 -1.47 26.08
C VAL A 247 8.57 -0.83 25.70
N PRO A 248 7.90 -0.06 26.59
CA PRO A 248 6.55 0.43 26.39
C PRO A 248 6.50 1.72 25.52
N VAL A 249 7.01 1.63 24.29
CA VAL A 249 7.13 2.75 23.34
C VAL A 249 5.77 3.38 23.02
N GLU A 250 4.73 2.58 22.88
CA GLU A 250 3.38 3.03 22.55
C GLU A 250 2.75 3.94 23.62
N LYS A 251 3.24 3.83 24.87
CA LYS A 251 2.73 4.61 26.00
C LYS A 251 3.53 5.87 26.27
N PHE A 252 4.86 5.80 26.09
CA PHE A 252 5.78 6.88 26.50
C PHE A 252 6.55 7.50 25.34
N GLY A 253 6.38 7.01 24.11
CA GLY A 253 7.22 7.37 22.97
C GLY A 253 8.59 6.69 23.03
N ARG A 254 9.38 6.88 21.97
CA ARG A 254 10.71 6.27 21.84
C ARG A 254 11.81 7.13 22.44
N PHE A 255 11.64 8.45 22.45
CA PHE A 255 12.64 9.43 22.81
C PHE A 255 12.25 10.17 24.09
N VAL A 256 13.17 10.28 25.02
CA VAL A 256 13.02 11.05 26.23
C VAL A 256 13.94 12.28 26.13
N ARG A 257 13.33 13.48 26.18
CA ARG A 257 14.11 14.73 26.22
C ARG A 257 14.65 14.92 27.62
N LEU A 258 15.92 15.15 27.72
CA LEU A 258 16.64 15.46 28.96
C LEU A 258 16.82 16.99 29.09
N PRO A 259 17.24 17.50 30.27
CA PRO A 259 17.53 18.92 30.42
C PRO A 259 18.56 19.39 29.43
N ASP A 260 18.25 20.49 28.77
CA ASP A 260 19.17 21.18 27.87
C ASP A 260 20.33 21.78 28.73
N ASP A 261 21.52 21.81 28.17
CA ASP A 261 22.71 22.39 28.82
C ASP A 261 23.43 23.30 27.81
N ASN A 262 23.60 24.56 28.17
CA ASN A 262 24.30 25.56 27.34
C ASN A 262 23.81 25.72 25.92
N GLY A 263 22.49 25.53 25.67
CA GLY A 263 21.88 25.59 24.35
C GLY A 263 21.96 24.29 23.55
N GLU A 264 22.52 23.23 24.13
CA GLU A 264 22.60 21.89 23.56
C GLU A 264 21.36 21.10 23.94
N THR A 265 20.73 20.41 22.97
CA THR A 265 19.55 19.55 23.20
C THR A 265 19.99 18.11 23.42
N TYR A 266 19.50 17.47 24.47
CA TYR A 266 19.82 16.09 24.83
C TYR A 266 18.57 15.19 24.72
N LEU A 267 18.73 14.09 24.01
CA LEU A 267 17.72 13.05 23.85
C LEU A 267 18.30 11.71 24.29
N MET A 268 17.45 10.84 24.82
CA MET A 268 17.81 9.48 25.22
C MET A 268 16.75 8.50 24.72
N PHE A 269 17.17 7.34 24.19
CA PHE A 269 16.23 6.28 23.87
C PHE A 269 15.57 5.71 25.13
N LEU A 270 14.29 5.37 25.07
CA LEU A 270 13.55 4.80 26.18
C LEU A 270 14.17 3.48 26.69
N ASP A 271 14.76 2.70 25.82
CA ASP A 271 15.49 1.48 26.17
C ASP A 271 16.77 1.78 27.00
N ASP A 272 17.44 2.90 26.76
CA ASP A 272 18.60 3.31 27.57
C ASP A 272 18.16 3.86 28.95
N VAL A 273 17.01 4.53 29.00
CA VAL A 273 16.38 4.87 30.29
C VAL A 273 16.12 3.60 31.11
N ILE A 274 15.65 2.52 30.49
CA ILE A 274 15.46 1.23 31.16
C ILE A 274 16.80 0.62 31.56
N ARG A 275 17.82 0.65 30.67
CA ARG A 275 19.17 0.13 30.95
C ARG A 275 19.81 0.80 32.16
N TYR A 276 19.71 2.13 32.28
CA TYR A 276 20.19 2.88 33.46
C TYR A 276 19.54 2.42 34.75
N ASN A 277 18.25 2.09 34.69
CA ASN A 277 17.43 1.75 35.86
C ASN A 277 17.34 0.23 36.17
N LEU A 278 18.12 -0.63 35.48
CA LEU A 278 18.05 -2.10 35.71
C LEU A 278 18.28 -2.50 37.16
N LYS A 279 19.17 -1.81 37.88
CA LYS A 279 19.40 -2.06 39.31
C LYS A 279 18.17 -1.85 40.19
N TYR A 280 17.28 -0.95 39.80
CA TYR A 280 16.01 -0.71 40.51
C TYR A 280 14.92 -1.68 40.09
N ILE A 281 14.92 -2.11 38.81
CA ILE A 281 13.95 -3.10 38.31
C ILE A 281 14.17 -4.45 39.00
N PHE A 282 15.42 -4.83 39.26
CA PHE A 282 15.77 -6.13 39.87
C PHE A 282 16.14 -6.00 41.35
N VAL A 283 15.69 -4.93 42.02
CA VAL A 283 15.92 -4.74 43.46
C VAL A 283 15.33 -5.90 44.27
N GLY A 284 16.04 -6.34 45.28
CA GLY A 284 15.65 -7.50 46.12
C GLY A 284 16.02 -8.86 45.56
N LEU A 285 16.66 -8.92 44.38
CA LEU A 285 17.23 -10.14 43.81
C LEU A 285 18.76 -10.14 43.96
N PRO A 286 19.41 -11.32 44.00
CA PRO A 286 20.84 -11.42 44.31
C PRO A 286 21.77 -11.04 43.13
N TYR A 287 21.32 -10.24 42.17
CA TYR A 287 22.12 -9.86 41.01
C TYR A 287 22.74 -8.49 41.22
N ASN A 288 24.02 -8.34 40.86
CA ASN A 288 24.81 -7.11 40.98
C ASN A 288 25.45 -6.65 39.66
N SER A 289 25.25 -7.40 38.55
CA SER A 289 25.72 -7.04 37.22
C SER A 289 24.63 -7.23 36.19
N PHE A 290 24.40 -6.19 35.37
CA PHE A 290 23.29 -6.12 34.44
C PHE A 290 23.81 -5.68 33.05
N LYS A 291 23.49 -6.41 31.99
CA LYS A 291 23.65 -5.97 30.61
C LYS A 291 22.41 -6.29 29.80
N ALA A 292 21.88 -5.35 29.04
CA ALA A 292 20.66 -5.54 28.26
C ALA A 292 20.92 -5.37 26.77
N TYR A 293 20.32 -6.24 25.97
CA TYR A 293 20.46 -6.33 24.53
C TYR A 293 19.07 -6.24 23.87
N ALA A 294 18.92 -5.28 22.96
CA ALA A 294 17.63 -5.10 22.27
C ALA A 294 17.38 -6.20 21.24
N PHE A 295 16.12 -6.59 21.12
CA PHE A 295 15.66 -7.48 20.05
C PHE A 295 14.18 -7.26 19.75
N LYS A 296 13.77 -7.73 18.56
CA LYS A 296 12.40 -7.65 18.07
C LYS A 296 12.06 -8.87 17.25
N PHE A 297 10.83 -9.37 17.41
CA PHE A 297 10.27 -10.36 16.51
C PHE A 297 9.38 -9.71 15.43
N THR A 298 9.27 -10.37 14.28
CA THR A 298 8.27 -10.10 13.25
C THR A 298 7.49 -11.38 13.03
N LYS A 299 6.16 -11.31 13.14
CA LYS A 299 5.24 -12.43 12.98
C LYS A 299 4.61 -12.45 11.61
N ASP A 300 4.08 -13.62 11.23
CA ASP A 300 3.14 -13.72 10.13
C ASP A 300 1.86 -12.92 10.46
N ALA A 301 1.49 -12.05 9.55
CA ALA A 301 0.28 -11.25 9.64
C ALA A 301 -0.75 -11.67 8.58
N GLU A 302 -0.58 -12.81 7.91
CA GLU A 302 -1.65 -13.37 7.08
C GLU A 302 -2.83 -13.72 7.97
N MET A 303 -3.99 -13.27 7.56
CA MET A 303 -5.24 -13.47 8.28
C MET A 303 -6.09 -14.44 7.48
N ASP A 304 -6.24 -15.66 7.99
CA ASP A 304 -7.25 -16.58 7.48
C ASP A 304 -8.61 -16.16 8.04
N VAL A 305 -9.49 -15.75 7.13
CA VAL A 305 -10.88 -15.44 7.43
C VAL A 305 -11.71 -16.69 7.13
N GLU A 306 -11.36 -17.79 7.80
CA GLU A 306 -12.16 -19.03 7.78
C GLU A 306 -13.26 -18.92 8.83
N GLY A 307 -14.48 -19.26 8.45
CA GLY A 307 -15.64 -19.29 9.35
C GLY A 307 -16.75 -20.16 8.77
N GLY A 308 -17.68 -20.58 9.61
CA GLY A 308 -18.85 -21.31 9.19
C GLY A 308 -19.72 -20.48 8.24
N LEU A 309 -20.57 -21.17 7.47
CA LEU A 309 -21.55 -20.51 6.57
C LEU A 309 -22.56 -19.63 7.36
N GLU A 310 -22.64 -19.80 8.67
CA GLU A 310 -23.55 -19.10 9.57
C GLU A 310 -22.94 -17.85 10.21
N ASP A 311 -21.58 -17.72 10.19
CA ASP A 311 -20.89 -16.57 10.81
C ASP A 311 -20.98 -15.33 9.92
N SER A 312 -21.32 -14.20 10.52
CA SER A 312 -21.29 -12.91 9.81
C SER A 312 -19.85 -12.53 9.42
N MET A 313 -19.70 -11.75 8.36
CA MET A 313 -18.37 -11.25 7.93
C MET A 313 -17.62 -10.53 9.07
N LEU A 314 -18.36 -9.80 9.90
CA LEU A 314 -17.83 -9.08 11.05
C LEU A 314 -17.25 -10.05 12.11
N GLU A 315 -17.96 -11.13 12.44
CA GLU A 315 -17.52 -12.16 13.39
C GLU A 315 -16.28 -12.89 12.87
N ARG A 316 -16.27 -13.26 11.59
CA ARG A 316 -15.12 -13.90 10.93
C ARG A 316 -13.88 -13.01 10.96
N VAL A 317 -14.02 -11.72 10.65
CA VAL A 317 -12.90 -10.76 10.71
C VAL A 317 -12.41 -10.58 12.14
N THR A 318 -13.31 -10.45 13.11
CA THR A 318 -12.96 -10.34 14.54
C THR A 318 -12.21 -11.57 15.04
N SER A 319 -12.65 -12.77 14.63
CA SER A 319 -11.96 -14.03 14.94
C SER A 319 -10.58 -14.09 14.24
N GLY A 320 -10.51 -13.70 12.96
CA GLY A 320 -9.26 -13.62 12.20
C GLY A 320 -8.24 -12.67 12.84
N ILE A 321 -8.67 -11.52 13.38
CA ILE A 321 -7.79 -10.60 14.12
C ILE A 321 -7.20 -11.27 15.37
N LYS A 322 -8.01 -12.01 16.12
CA LYS A 322 -7.54 -12.78 17.29
C LYS A 322 -6.54 -13.86 16.88
N ASN A 323 -6.82 -14.60 15.81
CA ASN A 323 -5.94 -15.65 15.30
C ASN A 323 -4.62 -15.09 14.73
N ARG A 324 -4.61 -13.91 14.10
CA ARG A 324 -3.40 -13.22 13.63
C ARG A 324 -2.40 -12.97 14.77
N ARG A 325 -2.85 -12.74 15.99
CA ARG A 325 -1.97 -12.58 17.17
C ARG A 325 -1.20 -13.85 17.48
N LYS A 326 -1.68 -15.03 17.02
CA LYS A 326 -1.04 -16.35 17.16
C LYS A 326 -0.07 -16.70 16.03
N GLY A 327 0.14 -15.80 15.06
CA GLY A 327 0.97 -16.03 13.88
C GLY A 327 2.39 -16.50 14.20
N GLU A 328 2.97 -17.33 13.33
CA GLU A 328 4.32 -17.87 13.47
C GLU A 328 5.39 -16.77 13.46
N MET A 329 6.49 -17.01 14.14
CA MET A 329 7.64 -16.10 14.14
C MET A 329 8.40 -16.25 12.83
N LEU A 330 8.50 -15.15 12.05
CA LEU A 330 9.16 -15.16 10.73
C LEU A 330 10.58 -14.62 10.76
N ARG A 331 10.88 -13.72 11.71
CA ARG A 331 12.13 -12.99 11.76
C ARG A 331 12.42 -12.55 13.19
N MET A 332 13.72 -12.59 13.55
CA MET A 332 14.23 -11.94 14.74
C MET A 332 15.36 -10.98 14.36
N ALA A 333 15.20 -9.69 14.66
CA ALA A 333 16.27 -8.70 14.64
C ALA A 333 16.82 -8.54 16.05
N PHE A 334 18.15 -8.54 16.24
CA PHE A 334 18.77 -8.53 17.56
C PHE A 334 20.14 -7.85 17.55
N ASP A 335 20.52 -7.29 18.70
CA ASP A 335 21.84 -6.72 18.92
C ASP A 335 22.95 -7.76 18.64
N ARG A 336 23.87 -7.45 17.73
CA ARG A 336 24.98 -8.35 17.36
C ARG A 336 25.85 -8.74 18.56
N ASN A 337 25.95 -7.87 19.56
CA ASN A 337 26.73 -8.09 20.79
C ASN A 337 26.01 -8.98 21.81
N MET A 338 24.77 -9.37 21.57
CA MET A 338 24.01 -10.28 22.44
C MET A 338 24.75 -11.60 22.59
N PRO A 339 24.99 -12.10 23.83
CA PRO A 339 25.69 -13.36 24.07
C PRO A 339 25.03 -14.56 23.38
N LEU A 340 25.85 -15.48 22.85
CA LEU A 340 25.34 -16.66 22.13
C LEU A 340 24.38 -17.52 22.97
N ARG A 341 24.60 -17.56 24.30
CA ARG A 341 23.71 -18.24 25.25
C ARG A 341 22.29 -17.66 25.17
N ILE A 342 22.15 -16.35 25.22
CA ILE A 342 20.85 -15.67 25.17
C ILE A 342 20.22 -15.87 23.81
N LYS A 343 20.98 -15.72 22.71
CA LYS A 343 20.51 -15.99 21.35
C LYS A 343 19.91 -17.39 21.23
N ARG A 344 20.62 -18.41 21.71
CA ARG A 344 20.14 -19.81 21.68
C ARG A 344 18.86 -20.00 22.50
N GLN A 345 18.77 -19.36 23.68
CA GLN A 345 17.54 -19.41 24.50
C GLN A 345 16.35 -18.78 23.78
N LEU A 346 16.55 -17.60 23.17
CA LEU A 346 15.49 -16.91 22.42
C LEU A 346 15.06 -17.70 21.18
N PHE A 347 16.00 -18.17 20.36
CA PHE A 347 15.69 -18.97 19.17
C PHE A 347 14.92 -20.25 19.51
N LYS A 348 15.36 -20.97 20.56
CA LYS A 348 14.67 -22.19 21.02
C LYS A 348 13.25 -21.89 21.52
N LYS A 349 13.08 -20.80 22.30
CA LYS A 349 11.78 -20.42 22.86
C LYS A 349 10.80 -19.89 21.82
N ALA A 350 11.31 -19.21 20.79
CA ALA A 350 10.52 -18.66 19.69
C ALA A 350 10.32 -19.66 18.54
N GLU A 351 10.80 -20.91 18.70
CA GLU A 351 10.73 -21.98 17.70
C GLU A 351 11.32 -21.57 16.33
N LEU A 352 12.28 -20.64 16.34
CA LEU A 352 12.95 -20.19 15.13
C LEU A 352 13.91 -21.25 14.61
N ASP A 353 13.65 -21.75 13.41
CA ASP A 353 14.48 -22.73 12.72
C ASP A 353 15.63 -22.08 11.91
N HIS A 354 16.37 -22.90 11.13
CA HIS A 354 17.47 -22.40 10.29
C HIS A 354 17.01 -21.63 9.06
N ASN A 355 15.73 -21.75 8.68
CA ASN A 355 15.14 -21.06 7.53
C ASN A 355 14.61 -19.69 7.91
N ASP A 356 14.52 -19.38 9.20
CA ASP A 356 14.03 -18.11 9.71
C ASP A 356 15.08 -17.00 9.58
N ALA A 357 14.62 -15.80 9.29
CA ALA A 357 15.51 -14.64 9.19
C ALA A 357 16.04 -14.23 10.56
N ARG A 358 17.32 -14.53 10.83
CA ARG A 358 18.06 -14.15 12.04
C ARG A 358 18.99 -13.00 11.71
N MET A 359 18.56 -11.77 11.99
CA MET A 359 19.24 -10.53 11.57
C MET A 359 19.99 -9.90 12.75
N ALA A 360 21.31 -9.95 12.72
CA ALA A 360 22.15 -9.23 13.66
C ALA A 360 22.30 -7.78 13.21
N GLY A 361 21.95 -6.82 14.06
CA GLY A 361 22.04 -5.39 13.81
C GLY A 361 22.84 -4.64 14.86
N GLY A 362 22.69 -3.32 14.92
CA GLY A 362 23.26 -2.46 15.91
C GLY A 362 22.63 -2.62 17.30
N ARG A 363 22.88 -1.65 18.18
CA ARG A 363 22.36 -1.61 19.56
C ARG A 363 20.84 -1.40 19.60
N TYR A 364 20.29 -0.60 18.67
CA TYR A 364 18.91 -0.20 18.63
C TYR A 364 18.13 -0.94 17.55
N HIS A 365 16.94 -1.41 17.91
CA HIS A 365 16.02 -2.07 17.01
C HIS A 365 14.66 -1.36 17.01
N ASN A 366 13.72 -1.81 16.18
CA ASN A 366 12.42 -1.17 15.98
C ASN A 366 12.55 0.29 15.51
N THR A 367 13.47 0.52 14.60
CA THR A 367 13.85 1.87 14.13
C THR A 367 12.78 2.58 13.30
N LYS A 368 11.62 1.93 13.05
CA LYS A 368 10.41 2.62 12.59
C LYS A 368 9.99 3.77 13.52
N ASP A 369 10.37 3.70 14.80
CA ASP A 369 10.07 4.72 15.79
C ASP A 369 10.79 6.06 15.51
N LEU A 370 11.79 6.07 14.61
CA LEU A 370 12.41 7.30 14.09
C LEU A 370 11.43 8.21 13.33
N LEU A 371 10.28 7.67 12.89
CA LEU A 371 9.18 8.49 12.37
C LEU A 371 8.64 9.50 13.39
N GLY A 372 8.75 9.18 14.67
CA GLY A 372 8.38 10.04 15.79
C GLY A 372 9.57 10.80 16.41
N PHE A 373 10.68 10.95 15.66
CA PHE A 373 11.82 11.72 16.15
C PHE A 373 11.41 13.17 16.47
N PRO A 374 11.77 13.73 17.65
CA PRO A 374 11.38 15.08 18.04
C PRO A 374 11.96 16.13 17.08
N ASP A 375 11.23 17.21 16.84
CA ASP A 375 11.68 18.30 15.98
C ASP A 375 12.73 19.20 16.64
N CYS A 376 12.90 19.08 17.96
CA CYS A 376 13.84 19.85 18.78
C CYS A 376 13.72 21.38 18.62
N GLY A 377 12.62 21.87 18.03
CA GLY A 377 12.45 23.28 17.69
C GLY A 377 13.24 23.75 16.45
N ARG A 378 13.92 22.82 15.75
CA ARG A 378 14.82 23.09 14.59
C ARG A 378 14.03 22.99 13.29
N LYS A 379 13.27 24.05 12.95
CA LYS A 379 12.53 24.18 11.67
C LYS A 379 13.45 24.21 10.45
N ASP A 380 14.66 24.68 10.62
CA ASP A 380 15.71 24.74 9.59
C ASP A 380 16.19 23.36 9.15
N LEU A 381 16.05 22.34 9.98
CA LEU A 381 16.38 20.94 9.69
C LEU A 381 15.21 20.13 9.13
N GLN A 382 14.13 20.79 8.75
CA GLN A 382 12.93 20.19 8.14
C GLN A 382 12.64 20.81 6.77
N PHE A 383 11.82 20.14 5.97
CA PHE A 383 11.30 20.77 4.76
C PHE A 383 10.51 22.03 5.09
N THR A 384 10.71 23.10 4.31
CA THR A 384 9.88 24.31 4.41
C THR A 384 8.41 23.94 4.25
N PRO A 385 7.53 24.33 5.20
CA PRO A 385 6.11 24.00 5.11
C PRO A 385 5.47 24.48 3.81
N GLN A 386 4.64 23.63 3.22
CA GLN A 386 3.79 23.97 2.08
C GLN A 386 2.32 23.83 2.52
N PRO A 387 1.72 24.91 3.06
CA PRO A 387 0.33 24.87 3.47
C PRO A 387 -0.57 24.55 2.27
N PRO A 388 -1.62 23.72 2.44
CA PRO A 388 -2.53 23.41 1.37
C PRO A 388 -3.22 24.67 0.83
N LEU A 389 -3.30 24.79 -0.49
CA LEU A 389 -3.94 25.87 -1.20
C LEU A 389 -5.45 25.63 -1.30
N MET A 390 -6.23 26.70 -1.35
CA MET A 390 -7.69 26.57 -1.43
C MET A 390 -8.18 26.14 -2.81
N GLY A 391 -7.32 26.29 -3.83
CA GLY A 391 -7.65 26.04 -5.23
C GLY A 391 -8.49 27.18 -5.82
N SER A 392 -8.10 27.66 -6.99
CA SER A 392 -8.76 28.75 -7.67
C SER A 392 -10.20 28.39 -8.07
N ASN A 393 -11.08 29.39 -8.12
CA ASN A 393 -12.36 29.38 -8.83
C ASN A 393 -13.63 28.89 -8.09
N ILE A 394 -13.61 28.72 -6.77
CA ILE A 394 -14.87 28.60 -6.01
C ILE A 394 -14.76 29.51 -4.78
N ASP A 395 -15.59 30.55 -4.73
CA ASP A 395 -15.71 31.36 -3.53
C ASP A 395 -16.27 30.54 -2.37
N PHE A 396 -15.88 30.86 -1.14
CA PHE A 396 -16.43 30.20 0.05
C PHE A 396 -17.91 30.54 0.29
N SER A 397 -18.42 31.61 -0.33
CA SER A 397 -19.84 31.95 -0.30
C SER A 397 -20.69 31.16 -1.29
N ASP A 398 -20.06 30.52 -2.30
CA ASP A 398 -20.79 29.80 -3.36
C ASP A 398 -21.14 28.37 -2.92
N SER A 399 -22.29 27.89 -3.40
CA SER A 399 -22.65 26.48 -3.28
C SER A 399 -21.68 25.58 -4.07
N MET A 400 -21.08 24.59 -3.41
CA MET A 400 -20.26 23.58 -4.09
C MET A 400 -21.09 22.73 -5.04
N ILE A 401 -22.32 22.38 -4.66
CA ILE A 401 -23.25 21.59 -5.47
C ILE A 401 -23.55 22.33 -6.77
N ASP A 402 -23.89 23.60 -6.69
CA ASP A 402 -24.23 24.40 -7.87
C ASP A 402 -22.99 24.68 -8.74
N SER A 403 -21.85 24.92 -8.13
CA SER A 403 -20.59 25.09 -8.84
C SER A 403 -20.21 23.85 -9.66
N VAL A 404 -20.36 22.64 -9.09
CA VAL A 404 -20.09 21.38 -9.78
C VAL A 404 -21.08 21.14 -10.95
N ARG A 405 -22.30 21.64 -10.86
CA ARG A 405 -23.26 21.57 -11.98
C ARG A 405 -22.87 22.40 -13.20
N CYS A 406 -22.02 23.43 -12.99
CA CYS A 406 -21.56 24.28 -14.09
C CYS A 406 -20.34 23.66 -14.80
N ARG A 407 -19.46 22.96 -14.09
CA ARG A 407 -18.25 22.34 -14.64
C ARG A 407 -17.69 21.26 -13.72
N ASP A 408 -16.82 20.39 -14.25
CA ASP A 408 -16.07 19.43 -13.45
C ASP A 408 -14.93 20.13 -12.67
N TYR A 409 -14.57 19.61 -11.49
CA TYR A 409 -13.47 20.09 -10.66
C TYR A 409 -12.43 18.99 -10.43
N GLY A 410 -11.14 19.38 -10.47
CA GLY A 410 -9.99 18.57 -10.11
C GLY A 410 -9.36 19.06 -8.80
N LEU A 411 -9.16 18.18 -7.84
CA LEU A 411 -8.42 18.47 -6.61
C LEU A 411 -7.17 17.59 -6.54
N HIS A 412 -6.00 18.21 -6.48
CA HIS A 412 -4.71 17.53 -6.36
C HIS A 412 -4.15 17.67 -4.95
N PHE A 413 -4.34 16.64 -4.12
CA PHE A 413 -3.76 16.59 -2.78
C PHE A 413 -2.27 16.26 -2.84
N PRO A 414 -1.45 16.72 -1.86
CA PRO A 414 -1.76 17.63 -0.76
C PRO A 414 -1.66 19.12 -1.10
N TYR A 415 -1.46 19.46 -2.39
CA TYR A 415 -1.34 20.84 -2.84
C TYR A 415 -2.63 21.62 -2.60
N HIS A 416 -3.79 21.02 -2.93
CA HIS A 416 -5.09 21.59 -2.62
C HIS A 416 -5.61 21.06 -1.26
N SER A 417 -6.35 21.91 -0.56
CA SER A 417 -6.97 21.56 0.71
C SER A 417 -8.05 20.48 0.55
N PHE A 418 -8.02 19.47 1.42
CA PHE A 418 -9.07 18.47 1.52
C PHE A 418 -10.41 19.04 2.01
N ASP A 419 -10.39 20.25 2.61
CA ASP A 419 -11.59 20.95 3.09
C ASP A 419 -12.59 21.26 1.98
N ARG A 420 -12.13 21.40 0.73
CA ARG A 420 -13.04 21.55 -0.43
C ARG A 420 -13.95 20.33 -0.60
N PHE A 421 -13.41 19.14 -0.48
CA PHE A 421 -14.21 17.91 -0.52
C PHE A 421 -15.11 17.79 0.71
N LEU A 422 -14.60 18.10 1.90
CA LEU A 422 -15.42 18.09 3.13
C LEU A 422 -16.56 19.09 3.05
N ARG A 423 -16.34 20.26 2.44
CA ARG A 423 -17.40 21.26 2.21
C ARG A 423 -18.52 20.70 1.35
N LEU A 424 -18.19 20.03 0.23
CA LEU A 424 -19.21 19.37 -0.61
C LEU A 424 -20.05 18.36 0.20
N LEU A 425 -19.40 17.54 1.03
CA LEU A 425 -20.11 16.57 1.87
C LEU A 425 -21.00 17.24 2.93
N ARG A 426 -20.51 18.29 3.59
CA ARG A 426 -21.29 19.06 4.57
C ARG A 426 -22.49 19.74 3.92
N GLU A 427 -22.29 20.35 2.76
CA GLU A 427 -23.39 20.94 1.99
C GLU A 427 -24.41 19.86 1.59
N ALA A 428 -23.94 18.70 1.11
CA ALA A 428 -24.81 17.58 0.79
C ALA A 428 -25.60 17.05 2.01
N ALA A 429 -25.03 17.15 3.21
CA ALA A 429 -25.70 16.73 4.45
C ALA A 429 -26.87 17.65 4.82
N ILE A 430 -26.83 18.94 4.49
CA ILE A 430 -27.85 19.92 4.89
C ILE A 430 -28.78 20.36 3.74
N SER A 431 -28.36 20.22 2.50
CA SER A 431 -29.13 20.71 1.33
C SER A 431 -30.42 19.92 1.13
N ASP A 432 -31.54 20.63 1.00
CA ASP A 432 -32.85 20.02 0.70
C ASP A 432 -32.91 19.38 -0.70
N SER A 433 -32.02 19.77 -1.60
CA SER A 433 -31.94 19.17 -2.94
C SER A 433 -31.39 17.75 -2.92
N VAL A 434 -30.58 17.40 -1.91
CA VAL A 434 -29.92 16.09 -1.79
C VAL A 434 -30.86 15.06 -1.19
N LYS A 435 -30.95 13.89 -1.82
CA LYS A 435 -31.79 12.77 -1.40
C LYS A 435 -30.99 11.60 -0.85
N GLU A 436 -29.86 11.28 -1.51
CA GLU A 436 -29.05 10.11 -1.20
C GLU A 436 -27.57 10.41 -1.33
N ILE A 437 -26.75 9.86 -0.42
CA ILE A 437 -25.29 9.86 -0.48
C ILE A 437 -24.82 8.41 -0.39
N LYS A 438 -23.97 7.98 -1.34
CA LYS A 438 -23.27 6.69 -1.29
C LYS A 438 -21.75 6.94 -1.31
N ILE A 439 -20.98 6.21 -0.48
CA ILE A 439 -19.53 6.37 -0.39
C ILE A 439 -18.85 5.01 -0.19
N THR A 440 -17.63 4.87 -0.74
CA THR A 440 -16.75 3.73 -0.44
C THR A 440 -15.66 4.16 0.53
N LEU A 441 -15.49 3.42 1.64
CA LEU A 441 -14.52 3.67 2.70
C LEU A 441 -13.57 2.47 2.82
N TYR A 442 -12.26 2.72 2.63
CA TYR A 442 -11.22 1.70 2.76
C TYR A 442 -10.42 1.87 4.06
N ARG A 443 -9.99 3.08 4.35
CA ARG A 443 -9.33 3.51 5.58
C ARG A 443 -9.98 4.80 6.04
N VAL A 444 -10.29 4.88 7.32
CA VAL A 444 -10.95 6.03 7.94
C VAL A 444 -10.04 6.60 9.02
N ALA A 445 -9.94 7.93 9.12
CA ALA A 445 -9.17 8.59 10.16
C ALA A 445 -9.79 8.32 11.55
N LYS A 446 -8.97 8.32 12.60
CA LYS A 446 -9.44 8.07 13.99
C LYS A 446 -10.52 9.08 14.44
N HIS A 447 -10.45 10.31 13.94
CA HIS A 447 -11.48 11.35 14.08
C HIS A 447 -11.75 11.86 12.66
N SER A 448 -12.72 11.27 11.97
CA SER A 448 -12.97 11.51 10.56
C SER A 448 -14.13 12.46 10.34
N ASN A 449 -13.82 13.68 9.84
CA ASN A 449 -14.86 14.63 9.41
C ASN A 449 -15.71 14.09 8.24
N VAL A 450 -15.18 13.15 7.45
CA VAL A 450 -15.95 12.47 6.41
C VAL A 450 -17.06 11.65 7.04
N VAL A 451 -16.76 10.84 8.05
CA VAL A 451 -17.76 10.02 8.75
C VAL A 451 -18.75 10.89 9.52
N GLU A 452 -18.28 11.95 10.18
CA GLU A 452 -19.14 12.91 10.86
C GLU A 452 -20.15 13.57 9.89
N ALA A 453 -19.70 13.95 8.69
CA ALA A 453 -20.59 14.51 7.67
C ALA A 453 -21.65 13.49 7.18
N LEU A 454 -21.30 12.19 7.07
CA LEU A 454 -22.24 11.14 6.71
C LEU A 454 -23.28 10.89 7.79
N MET A 455 -22.86 10.85 9.05
CA MET A 455 -23.77 10.71 10.20
C MET A 455 -24.71 11.93 10.31
N ALA A 456 -24.19 13.14 10.10
CA ALA A 456 -25.00 14.35 10.07
C ALA A 456 -26.03 14.31 8.90
N ALA A 457 -25.63 13.80 7.73
CA ALA A 457 -26.55 13.63 6.61
C ALA A 457 -27.70 12.66 6.94
N ALA A 458 -27.39 11.52 7.58
CA ALA A 458 -28.39 10.56 8.02
C ALA A 458 -29.36 11.18 9.06
N ALA A 459 -28.81 11.90 10.05
CA ALA A 459 -29.58 12.61 11.06
C ALA A 459 -30.50 13.69 10.44
N ASN A 460 -30.08 14.32 9.33
CA ASN A 460 -30.89 15.25 8.53
C ASN A 460 -31.87 14.55 7.58
N GLY A 461 -32.10 13.25 7.72
CA GLY A 461 -33.08 12.49 6.94
C GLY A 461 -32.66 12.13 5.52
N LYS A 462 -31.37 12.24 5.17
CA LYS A 462 -30.85 11.76 3.90
C LYS A 462 -30.66 10.25 3.92
N LYS A 463 -30.87 9.59 2.80
CA LYS A 463 -30.47 8.18 2.65
C LYS A 463 -28.96 8.11 2.47
N VAL A 464 -28.23 7.52 3.45
CA VAL A 464 -26.78 7.41 3.40
C VAL A 464 -26.38 5.94 3.37
N THR A 465 -25.56 5.57 2.38
CA THR A 465 -25.00 4.22 2.25
C THR A 465 -23.46 4.30 2.28
N ALA A 466 -22.83 3.66 3.26
CA ALA A 466 -21.38 3.55 3.36
C ALA A 466 -20.94 2.12 3.07
N VAL A 467 -20.14 1.92 2.03
CA VAL A 467 -19.50 0.64 1.72
C VAL A 467 -18.14 0.59 2.40
N VAL A 468 -17.99 -0.25 3.43
CA VAL A 468 -16.77 -0.35 4.24
C VAL A 468 -15.99 -1.60 3.91
N GLU A 469 -14.68 -1.47 3.66
CA GLU A 469 -13.76 -2.59 3.48
C GLU A 469 -13.21 -3.04 4.84
N LEU A 470 -13.76 -4.12 5.39
CA LEU A 470 -13.33 -4.65 6.70
C LEU A 470 -11.91 -5.23 6.69
N LEU A 471 -11.46 -5.76 5.54
CA LEU A 471 -10.13 -6.38 5.39
C LEU A 471 -9.05 -5.36 5.00
N ALA A 472 -9.21 -4.08 5.37
CA ALA A 472 -8.16 -3.08 5.24
C ALA A 472 -7.06 -3.39 6.27
N ARG A 473 -5.93 -3.94 5.80
CA ARG A 473 -4.84 -4.43 6.67
C ARG A 473 -4.40 -3.39 7.69
N PHE A 474 -4.37 -3.80 8.96
CA PHE A 474 -3.99 -3.04 10.14
C PHE A 474 -4.96 -1.91 10.57
N ASP A 475 -6.07 -1.74 9.83
CA ASP A 475 -7.13 -0.79 10.16
C ASP A 475 -8.47 -1.51 10.48
N GLU A 476 -8.44 -2.84 10.58
CA GLU A 476 -9.65 -3.65 10.74
C GLU A 476 -10.43 -3.26 12.01
N GLU A 477 -9.75 -3.11 13.15
CA GLU A 477 -10.39 -2.72 14.42
C GLU A 477 -11.02 -1.32 14.34
N SER A 478 -10.32 -0.37 13.69
CA SER A 478 -10.83 0.99 13.50
C SER A 478 -12.06 0.99 12.57
N ASN A 479 -12.01 0.23 11.47
CA ASN A 479 -13.13 0.15 10.53
C ASN A 479 -14.35 -0.53 11.15
N ILE A 480 -14.17 -1.50 12.05
CA ILE A 480 -15.25 -2.12 12.82
C ILE A 480 -15.91 -1.09 13.75
N SER A 481 -15.13 -0.33 14.52
CA SER A 481 -15.66 0.69 15.44
C SER A 481 -16.48 1.73 14.69
N TRP A 482 -15.92 2.32 13.63
CA TRP A 482 -16.62 3.31 12.81
C TRP A 482 -17.88 2.76 12.13
N SER A 483 -17.85 1.47 11.72
CA SER A 483 -19.04 0.85 11.14
C SER A 483 -20.19 0.81 12.14
N GLN A 484 -19.92 0.49 13.39
CA GLN A 484 -20.94 0.47 14.46
C GLN A 484 -21.47 1.88 14.72
N GLU A 485 -20.60 2.88 14.89
CA GLU A 485 -20.99 4.27 15.12
C GLU A 485 -21.89 4.83 13.98
N MET A 486 -21.54 4.51 12.73
CA MET A 486 -22.35 4.89 11.56
C MET A 486 -23.73 4.21 11.55
N VAL A 487 -23.81 2.93 11.90
CA VAL A 487 -25.08 2.20 12.00
C VAL A 487 -25.97 2.81 13.07
N ASP A 488 -25.40 3.11 14.25
CA ASP A 488 -26.13 3.72 15.37
C ASP A 488 -26.65 5.13 15.01
N ALA A 489 -25.96 5.83 14.10
CA ALA A 489 -26.37 7.13 13.57
C ALA A 489 -27.37 7.03 12.40
N GLY A 490 -27.81 5.83 11.99
CA GLY A 490 -28.79 5.61 10.92
C GLY A 490 -28.19 5.53 9.50
N VAL A 491 -26.88 5.41 9.36
CA VAL A 491 -26.22 5.15 8.07
C VAL A 491 -26.37 3.66 7.70
N HIS A 492 -26.77 3.37 6.47
CA HIS A 492 -26.79 2.00 5.94
C HIS A 492 -25.36 1.56 5.60
N VAL A 493 -24.76 0.73 6.45
CA VAL A 493 -23.41 0.19 6.25
C VAL A 493 -23.46 -1.14 5.52
N ILE A 494 -22.69 -1.24 4.43
CA ILE A 494 -22.53 -2.45 3.63
C ILE A 494 -21.07 -2.87 3.66
N PHE A 495 -20.82 -4.16 3.86
CA PHE A 495 -19.49 -4.74 3.69
C PHE A 495 -19.33 -5.27 2.27
N GLY A 496 -18.10 -5.18 1.76
CA GLY A 496 -17.81 -5.64 0.40
C GLY A 496 -18.06 -7.14 0.21
N PRO A 497 -18.23 -7.61 -1.04
CA PRO A 497 -18.45 -9.01 -1.34
C PRO A 497 -17.22 -9.86 -0.95
N GLU A 498 -17.45 -11.07 -0.44
CA GLU A 498 -16.43 -11.94 0.20
C GLU A 498 -15.15 -12.17 -0.61
N LYS A 499 -15.26 -12.25 -1.93
CA LYS A 499 -14.13 -12.59 -2.82
C LYS A 499 -13.51 -11.41 -3.55
N LEU A 500 -14.08 -10.22 -3.40
CA LEU A 500 -13.66 -9.01 -4.10
C LEU A 500 -13.44 -7.88 -3.08
N LYS A 501 -12.20 -7.46 -2.88
CA LYS A 501 -11.91 -6.31 -2.01
C LYS A 501 -12.32 -5.01 -2.67
N ILE A 502 -13.03 -4.16 -1.93
CA ILE A 502 -13.35 -2.81 -2.36
C ILE A 502 -12.12 -1.93 -2.29
N HIS A 503 -11.67 -1.42 -3.44
CA HIS A 503 -10.53 -0.51 -3.47
C HIS A 503 -10.78 0.74 -4.32
N SER A 504 -11.96 0.86 -4.95
CA SER A 504 -12.42 2.09 -5.57
C SER A 504 -12.67 3.17 -4.52
N LYS A 505 -12.51 4.44 -4.89
CA LYS A 505 -12.70 5.60 -4.02
C LYS A 505 -13.74 6.48 -4.68
N LEU A 506 -14.99 6.26 -4.29
CA LEU A 506 -16.16 6.82 -4.93
C LEU A 506 -17.10 7.50 -3.93
N VAL A 507 -17.68 8.63 -4.35
CA VAL A 507 -18.85 9.22 -3.72
C VAL A 507 -19.90 9.44 -4.82
N TYR A 508 -21.14 9.14 -4.50
CA TYR A 508 -22.30 9.46 -5.32
C TYR A 508 -23.27 10.28 -4.48
N ILE A 509 -23.69 11.42 -4.99
CA ILE A 509 -24.65 12.32 -4.34
C ILE A 509 -25.82 12.51 -5.30
N SER A 510 -27.00 11.98 -4.93
CA SER A 510 -28.22 12.14 -5.69
C SER A 510 -28.93 13.42 -5.31
N THR A 511 -29.18 14.27 -6.27
CA THR A 511 -29.90 15.53 -6.07
C THR A 511 -31.12 15.65 -7.00
N ARG A 512 -32.04 16.58 -6.69
CA ARG A 512 -33.22 16.83 -7.53
C ARG A 512 -32.86 17.33 -8.93
N ASP A 513 -31.79 18.10 -9.04
CA ASP A 513 -31.45 18.88 -10.22
C ASP A 513 -30.24 18.32 -10.99
N GLY A 514 -29.79 17.13 -10.64
CA GLY A 514 -28.68 16.42 -11.29
C GLY A 514 -27.67 15.88 -10.29
N ASP A 515 -27.34 14.62 -10.45
CA ASP A 515 -26.48 13.89 -9.53
C ASP A 515 -25.01 14.26 -9.73
N ILE A 516 -24.20 14.07 -8.66
CA ILE A 516 -22.76 14.37 -8.60
C ILE A 516 -22.01 13.10 -8.24
N ALA A 517 -20.82 12.92 -8.82
CA ALA A 517 -19.88 11.87 -8.43
C ALA A 517 -18.52 12.45 -8.10
N CYS A 518 -17.86 11.90 -7.06
CA CYS A 518 -16.45 12.09 -6.81
C CYS A 518 -15.71 10.78 -7.06
N ILE A 519 -14.66 10.82 -7.87
CA ILE A 519 -13.80 9.68 -8.18
C ILE A 519 -12.37 10.07 -7.82
N SER A 520 -11.76 9.36 -6.85
CA SER A 520 -10.40 9.69 -6.38
C SER A 520 -9.41 8.56 -6.64
N THR A 521 -8.15 8.92 -6.81
CA THR A 521 -7.04 7.97 -6.85
C THR A 521 -6.67 7.47 -5.45
N GLY A 522 -6.91 8.29 -4.42
CA GLY A 522 -6.61 8.01 -3.01
C GLY A 522 -7.83 7.92 -2.10
N ASN A 523 -7.61 7.44 -0.88
CA ASN A 523 -8.67 7.26 0.11
C ASN A 523 -9.27 8.59 0.56
N MET A 524 -10.55 8.56 0.94
CA MET A 524 -11.25 9.69 1.57
C MET A 524 -10.81 9.79 3.05
N HIS A 525 -9.56 10.24 3.27
CA HIS A 525 -8.91 10.21 4.57
C HIS A 525 -8.04 11.47 4.74
N GLU A 526 -8.39 12.31 5.69
CA GLU A 526 -7.80 13.64 5.94
C GLU A 526 -6.28 13.57 6.20
N GLY A 527 -5.84 12.55 6.93
CA GLY A 527 -4.42 12.37 7.25
C GLY A 527 -3.59 12.01 6.01
N THR A 528 -4.08 11.10 5.15
CA THR A 528 -3.36 10.73 3.92
C THR A 528 -3.38 11.84 2.89
N ALA A 529 -4.44 12.65 2.83
CA ALA A 529 -4.53 13.80 1.95
C ALA A 529 -3.48 14.90 2.22
N LYS A 530 -2.83 14.88 3.41
CA LYS A 530 -1.74 15.80 3.77
C LYS A 530 -0.36 15.36 3.30
N ILE A 531 -0.19 14.07 2.96
CA ILE A 531 1.13 13.48 2.70
C ILE A 531 1.20 12.64 1.42
N TYR A 532 0.06 12.29 0.79
CA TYR A 532 0.00 11.52 -0.45
C TYR A 532 -0.43 12.40 -1.61
N THR A 533 0.27 12.29 -2.74
CA THR A 533 -0.20 12.97 -3.97
C THR A 533 -1.33 12.15 -4.57
N ASP A 534 -2.55 12.63 -4.43
CA ASP A 534 -3.74 12.01 -4.98
C ASP A 534 -4.57 13.01 -5.78
N TYR A 535 -5.30 12.53 -6.77
CA TYR A 535 -6.16 13.36 -7.61
C TYR A 535 -7.61 12.94 -7.47
N MET A 536 -8.51 13.89 -7.24
CA MET A 536 -9.95 13.68 -7.16
C MET A 536 -10.65 14.47 -8.27
N LEU A 537 -11.46 13.77 -9.06
CA LEU A 537 -12.42 14.38 -10.00
C LEU A 537 -13.77 14.48 -9.30
N ILE A 538 -14.37 15.68 -9.34
CA ILE A 538 -15.76 15.94 -8.94
C ILE A 538 -16.51 16.33 -10.21
N THR A 539 -17.54 15.56 -10.58
CA THR A 539 -18.25 15.71 -11.87
C THR A 539 -19.74 15.55 -11.74
N HIS A 540 -20.49 16.27 -12.58
CA HIS A 540 -21.92 16.11 -12.77
C HIS A 540 -22.27 15.47 -14.14
N ARG A 541 -21.25 15.01 -14.88
CA ARG A 541 -21.44 14.42 -16.22
C ARG A 541 -22.25 13.12 -16.12
N LYS A 542 -23.49 13.16 -16.63
CA LYS A 542 -24.48 12.07 -16.50
C LYS A 542 -23.95 10.70 -16.91
N SER A 543 -23.12 10.63 -17.98
CA SER A 543 -22.55 9.34 -18.43
C SER A 543 -21.64 8.71 -17.38
N ILE A 544 -20.83 9.50 -16.66
CA ILE A 544 -19.96 9.04 -15.58
C ILE A 544 -20.76 8.78 -14.31
N VAL A 545 -21.58 9.75 -13.89
CA VAL A 545 -22.34 9.68 -12.64
C VAL A 545 -23.27 8.47 -12.59
N ASN A 546 -23.98 8.20 -13.69
CA ASN A 546 -24.85 7.00 -13.81
C ASN A 546 -24.04 5.70 -13.69
N GLU A 547 -22.81 5.67 -14.18
CA GLU A 547 -21.98 4.47 -14.07
C GLU A 547 -21.35 4.34 -12.68
N VAL A 548 -21.06 5.46 -11.98
CA VAL A 548 -20.70 5.41 -10.56
C VAL A 548 -21.83 4.81 -9.72
N ALA A 549 -23.08 5.21 -9.95
CA ALA A 549 -24.24 4.59 -9.30
C ALA A 549 -24.31 3.07 -9.58
N LYS A 550 -24.08 2.66 -10.83
CA LYS A 550 -24.02 1.22 -11.20
C LYS A 550 -22.88 0.47 -10.51
N VAL A 551 -21.74 1.14 -10.18
CA VAL A 551 -20.67 0.50 -9.41
C VAL A 551 -21.16 0.16 -8.01
N PHE A 552 -21.93 1.03 -7.35
CA PHE A 552 -22.54 0.72 -6.06
C PHE A 552 -23.53 -0.45 -6.16
N ASP A 553 -24.37 -0.48 -7.21
CA ASP A 553 -25.26 -1.61 -7.46
C ASP A 553 -24.49 -2.92 -7.72
N PHE A 554 -23.34 -2.85 -8.41
CA PHE A 554 -22.45 -3.98 -8.64
C PHE A 554 -21.78 -4.46 -7.34
N ILE A 555 -21.45 -3.56 -6.43
CA ILE A 555 -20.89 -3.93 -5.10
C ILE A 555 -21.94 -4.72 -4.30
N GLU A 556 -23.19 -4.28 -4.30
CA GLU A 556 -24.29 -4.95 -3.59
C GLU A 556 -24.65 -6.29 -4.22
N ARG A 557 -24.55 -6.39 -5.55
CA ARG A 557 -24.97 -7.56 -6.33
C ARG A 557 -23.93 -7.95 -7.39
N PRO A 558 -22.76 -8.48 -6.99
CA PRO A 558 -21.64 -8.73 -7.89
C PRO A 558 -21.86 -9.85 -8.91
N PHE A 559 -22.91 -10.64 -8.75
CA PHE A 559 -23.31 -11.68 -9.70
C PHE A 559 -24.11 -11.16 -10.91
N ILE A 560 -24.54 -9.90 -10.90
CA ILE A 560 -25.22 -9.28 -12.04
C ILE A 560 -24.16 -8.85 -13.06
N ASN A 561 -24.34 -9.30 -14.32
CA ASN A 561 -23.44 -8.88 -15.39
C ASN A 561 -23.66 -7.39 -15.72
N THR A 562 -22.80 -6.55 -15.16
CA THR A 562 -22.89 -5.09 -15.32
C THR A 562 -21.91 -4.62 -16.39
N HIS A 563 -22.41 -3.87 -17.37
CA HIS A 563 -21.59 -3.27 -18.43
C HIS A 563 -21.34 -1.79 -18.18
N PHE A 564 -20.05 -1.40 -18.29
CA PHE A 564 -19.61 -0.02 -18.19
C PHE A 564 -19.09 0.46 -19.55
N ARG A 565 -19.54 1.63 -20.01
CA ARG A 565 -19.09 2.23 -21.29
C ARG A 565 -18.01 3.24 -21.06
N GLU A 566 -18.21 4.13 -20.10
CA GLU A 566 -17.28 5.20 -19.71
C GLU A 566 -16.22 4.68 -18.74
N LEU A 567 -16.65 4.17 -17.60
CA LEU A 567 -15.75 3.69 -16.57
C LEU A 567 -15.05 2.39 -17.01
N ILE A 568 -13.80 2.25 -16.62
CA ILE A 568 -13.02 1.01 -16.73
C ILE A 568 -13.02 0.36 -15.35
N VAL A 569 -13.74 -0.74 -15.21
CA VAL A 569 -14.00 -1.36 -13.90
C VAL A 569 -13.37 -2.75 -13.80
N SER A 570 -12.71 -3.03 -12.69
CA SER A 570 -12.19 -4.35 -12.33
C SER A 570 -13.19 -5.03 -11.36
N PRO A 571 -13.36 -6.37 -11.47
CA PRO A 571 -12.66 -7.31 -12.35
C PRO A 571 -13.31 -7.48 -13.76
N ASN A 572 -14.29 -6.65 -14.14
CA ASN A 572 -15.08 -6.82 -15.35
C ASN A 572 -14.26 -6.87 -16.64
N ASP A 573 -13.67 -5.71 -17.04
CA ASP A 573 -13.00 -5.60 -18.34
C ASP A 573 -11.71 -4.76 -18.33
N MET A 574 -11.20 -4.36 -17.16
CA MET A 574 -10.09 -3.40 -17.04
C MET A 574 -8.85 -3.82 -17.85
N ARG A 575 -8.37 -5.05 -17.70
CA ARG A 575 -7.22 -5.55 -18.47
C ARG A 575 -7.50 -5.51 -19.97
N LYS A 576 -8.70 -5.87 -20.39
CA LYS A 576 -9.13 -5.86 -21.80
C LYS A 576 -9.16 -4.42 -22.36
N ARG A 577 -9.70 -3.47 -21.61
CA ARG A 577 -9.80 -2.06 -22.01
C ARG A 577 -8.40 -1.43 -22.14
N PHE A 578 -7.52 -1.61 -21.16
CA PHE A 578 -6.12 -1.13 -21.27
C PHE A 578 -5.38 -1.79 -22.45
N THR A 579 -5.58 -3.08 -22.69
CA THR A 579 -5.04 -3.76 -23.86
C THR A 579 -5.53 -3.14 -25.16
N ALA A 580 -6.78 -2.77 -25.24
CA ALA A 580 -7.36 -2.12 -26.44
C ALA A 580 -6.76 -0.73 -26.66
N LEU A 581 -6.55 0.07 -25.60
CA LEU A 581 -5.89 1.37 -25.64
C LEU A 581 -4.44 1.24 -26.13
N ILE A 582 -3.64 0.36 -25.54
CA ILE A 582 -2.25 0.12 -25.98
C ILE A 582 -2.20 -0.34 -27.45
N ASN A 583 -3.09 -1.26 -27.84
CA ASN A 583 -3.17 -1.72 -29.23
C ASN A 583 -3.60 -0.63 -30.21
N ARG A 584 -4.39 0.35 -29.76
CA ARG A 584 -4.75 1.54 -30.55
C ARG A 584 -3.50 2.37 -30.84
N GLU A 585 -2.67 2.61 -29.85
CA GLU A 585 -1.40 3.36 -30.04
C GLU A 585 -0.45 2.64 -31.01
N ILE A 586 -0.35 1.31 -30.93
CA ILE A 586 0.40 0.51 -31.90
C ILE A 586 -0.14 0.71 -33.33
N ARG A 587 -1.47 0.69 -33.51
CA ARG A 587 -2.08 0.91 -34.83
C ARG A 587 -1.89 2.34 -35.34
N ASN A 588 -2.03 3.34 -34.45
CA ASN A 588 -1.82 4.74 -34.79
C ASN A 588 -0.37 4.97 -35.23
N LYS A 589 0.61 4.45 -34.51
CA LYS A 589 2.02 4.53 -34.89
C LYS A 589 2.30 3.92 -36.25
N LYS A 590 1.74 2.74 -36.54
CA LYS A 590 1.87 2.07 -37.87
C LYS A 590 1.24 2.87 -39.01
N LYS A 591 0.24 3.71 -38.70
CA LYS A 591 -0.40 4.62 -39.69
C LYS A 591 0.31 5.96 -39.81
N GLY A 592 1.43 6.20 -39.09
CA GLY A 592 2.12 7.49 -39.07
C GLY A 592 1.42 8.57 -38.24
N LEU A 593 0.36 8.22 -37.49
CA LEU A 593 -0.33 9.14 -36.61
C LEU A 593 0.44 9.34 -35.29
N GLU A 594 0.14 10.42 -34.58
CA GLU A 594 0.68 10.62 -33.25
C GLU A 594 0.29 9.46 -32.33
N ALA A 595 1.29 8.90 -31.62
CA ALA A 595 1.10 7.76 -30.74
C ALA A 595 2.09 7.80 -29.57
N PHE A 596 1.56 7.87 -28.37
CA PHE A 596 2.33 7.81 -27.14
C PHE A 596 1.50 7.22 -25.99
N ILE A 597 2.19 6.75 -24.95
CA ILE A 597 1.61 6.26 -23.70
C ILE A 597 2.35 6.94 -22.56
N ARG A 598 1.63 7.63 -21.68
CA ARG A 598 2.19 8.27 -20.49
C ARG A 598 1.41 7.79 -19.29
N ILE A 599 2.09 7.21 -18.31
CA ILE A 599 1.46 6.60 -17.14
C ILE A 599 2.19 7.03 -15.88
N LYS A 600 1.44 7.57 -14.91
CA LYS A 600 1.86 7.69 -13.52
C LYS A 600 1.08 6.67 -12.71
N ILE A 601 1.78 5.81 -11.95
CA ILE A 601 1.18 4.67 -11.26
C ILE A 601 2.07 4.22 -10.08
N ASN A 602 1.50 3.49 -9.11
CA ASN A 602 2.34 2.98 -8.03
C ASN A 602 3.05 1.67 -8.37
N HIS A 603 2.37 0.75 -9.06
CA HIS A 603 2.91 -0.58 -9.34
C HIS A 603 2.57 -1.08 -10.73
N ILE A 604 3.54 -1.65 -11.43
CA ILE A 604 3.37 -2.35 -12.72
C ILE A 604 4.01 -3.73 -12.63
N THR A 605 3.20 -4.78 -12.45
CA THR A 605 3.68 -6.17 -12.35
C THR A 605 2.84 -7.17 -13.15
N ASP A 606 1.75 -6.74 -13.79
CA ASP A 606 0.94 -7.60 -14.65
C ASP A 606 1.71 -7.98 -15.92
N ARG A 607 2.06 -9.25 -16.03
CA ARG A 607 2.88 -9.78 -17.14
C ARG A 607 2.26 -9.54 -18.50
N TYR A 608 0.94 -9.59 -18.60
CA TYR A 608 0.26 -9.43 -19.87
C TYR A 608 0.31 -7.98 -20.34
N LEU A 609 -0.04 -7.00 -19.51
CA LEU A 609 0.06 -5.58 -19.86
C LEU A 609 1.49 -5.15 -20.13
N ILE A 610 2.49 -5.66 -19.37
CA ILE A 610 3.91 -5.42 -19.63
C ILE A 610 4.29 -5.94 -21.03
N SER A 611 3.85 -7.13 -21.42
CA SER A 611 4.11 -7.66 -22.76
C SER A 611 3.53 -6.78 -23.88
N ARG A 612 2.39 -6.12 -23.60
CA ARG A 612 1.76 -5.18 -24.54
C ARG A 612 2.51 -3.86 -24.62
N LEU A 613 3.05 -3.35 -23.49
CA LEU A 613 3.93 -2.18 -23.50
C LEU A 613 5.22 -2.45 -24.31
N TYR A 614 5.84 -3.61 -24.14
CA TYR A 614 7.00 -3.99 -24.96
C TYR A 614 6.65 -4.06 -26.44
N ALA A 615 5.49 -4.63 -26.80
CA ALA A 615 5.03 -4.63 -28.18
C ALA A 615 4.77 -3.22 -28.74
N ALA A 616 4.32 -2.29 -27.90
CA ALA A 616 4.15 -0.89 -28.27
C ALA A 616 5.49 -0.18 -28.47
N ALA A 617 6.46 -0.41 -27.57
CA ALA A 617 7.82 0.10 -27.71
C ALA A 617 8.50 -0.40 -28.99
N GLN A 618 8.40 -1.70 -29.27
CA GLN A 618 8.90 -2.31 -30.52
C GLN A 618 8.23 -1.74 -31.78
N ALA A 619 6.99 -1.30 -31.70
CA ALA A 619 6.29 -0.61 -32.78
C ALA A 619 6.70 0.87 -32.92
N GLY A 620 7.57 1.39 -32.03
CA GLY A 620 8.05 2.76 -32.02
C GLY A 620 7.12 3.76 -31.30
N VAL A 621 6.19 3.29 -30.45
CA VAL A 621 5.38 4.15 -29.58
C VAL A 621 6.25 4.69 -28.46
N ARG A 622 6.25 6.00 -28.22
CA ARG A 622 6.93 6.61 -27.07
C ARG A 622 6.16 6.26 -25.79
N ILE A 623 6.89 5.79 -24.77
CA ILE A 623 6.30 5.37 -23.50
C ILE A 623 7.05 6.04 -22.36
N ASP A 624 6.35 6.89 -21.60
CA ASP A 624 6.85 7.59 -20.40
C ASP A 624 6.14 7.04 -19.16
N LEU A 625 6.89 6.47 -18.22
CA LEU A 625 6.38 5.81 -17.04
C LEU A 625 6.93 6.45 -15.77
N LEU A 626 6.07 6.91 -14.87
CA LEU A 626 6.38 7.30 -13.50
C LEU A 626 5.87 6.20 -12.56
N VAL A 627 6.77 5.35 -12.05
CA VAL A 627 6.42 4.22 -11.20
C VAL A 627 7.11 4.35 -9.85
N ARG A 628 6.33 4.63 -8.81
CA ARG A 628 6.87 4.81 -7.46
C ARG A 628 7.48 3.55 -6.87
N GLY A 629 6.75 2.43 -6.90
CA GLY A 629 7.06 1.21 -6.16
C GLY A 629 7.49 0.05 -7.04
N ASN A 630 6.79 -1.09 -6.91
CA ASN A 630 7.13 -2.31 -7.65
C ASN A 630 6.96 -2.12 -9.15
N CYS A 631 8.02 -2.38 -9.88
CA CYS A 631 8.01 -2.37 -11.33
C CYS A 631 8.70 -3.62 -11.87
N SER A 632 8.01 -4.40 -12.68
CA SER A 632 8.59 -5.58 -13.31
C SER A 632 9.10 -5.32 -14.73
N ILE A 633 8.98 -4.09 -15.23
CA ILE A 633 9.52 -3.67 -16.53
C ILE A 633 11.03 -3.48 -16.43
N VAL A 634 11.76 -3.91 -17.43
CA VAL A 634 13.16 -3.56 -17.66
C VAL A 634 13.20 -2.60 -18.84
N PRO A 635 13.49 -1.32 -18.63
CA PRO A 635 13.54 -0.32 -19.71
C PRO A 635 14.83 -0.45 -20.52
N GLU A 636 14.89 0.23 -21.68
CA GLU A 636 16.09 0.47 -22.48
C GLU A 636 16.82 -0.80 -22.97
N VAL A 637 16.12 -1.95 -23.03
CA VAL A 637 16.67 -3.17 -23.61
C VAL A 637 16.56 -3.12 -25.12
N LYS A 638 17.70 -3.22 -25.81
CA LYS A 638 17.82 -3.15 -27.28
C LYS A 638 16.87 -4.11 -27.99
N GLY A 639 16.07 -3.58 -28.89
CA GLY A 639 15.08 -4.34 -29.68
C GLY A 639 13.84 -4.79 -28.87
N ILE A 640 13.72 -4.43 -27.59
CA ILE A 640 12.58 -4.83 -26.76
C ILE A 640 11.88 -3.62 -26.13
N SER A 641 12.61 -2.75 -25.42
CA SER A 641 12.05 -1.67 -24.61
C SER A 641 12.76 -0.32 -24.78
N GLU A 642 13.47 -0.12 -25.89
CA GLU A 642 14.25 1.11 -26.17
C GLU A 642 13.42 2.40 -26.12
N GLY A 643 12.11 2.33 -26.37
CA GLY A 643 11.21 3.50 -26.32
C GLY A 643 10.57 3.75 -24.95
N ILE A 644 10.96 3.01 -23.91
CA ILE A 644 10.38 3.13 -22.57
C ILE A 644 11.30 3.93 -21.67
N LYS A 645 10.84 5.13 -21.24
CA LYS A 645 11.46 5.89 -20.16
C LYS A 645 10.76 5.54 -18.86
N LEU A 646 11.53 5.18 -17.83
CA LEU A 646 10.99 4.69 -16.56
C LEU A 646 11.71 5.35 -15.40
N HIS A 647 10.99 6.23 -14.69
CA HIS A 647 11.47 6.94 -13.52
C HIS A 647 10.61 6.61 -12.29
N GLY A 648 11.20 6.73 -11.10
CA GLY A 648 10.50 6.67 -9.82
C GLY A 648 10.90 7.87 -8.98
N ILE A 649 9.95 8.57 -8.39
CA ILE A 649 10.18 9.75 -7.55
C ILE A 649 9.98 9.35 -6.08
N ILE A 650 10.92 9.77 -5.23
CA ILE A 650 10.82 9.72 -3.78
C ILE A 650 11.11 11.11 -3.27
N ASP A 651 10.14 11.74 -2.62
CA ASP A 651 10.23 13.11 -2.19
C ASP A 651 9.40 13.32 -0.91
N ARG A 652 9.22 14.57 -0.50
CA ARG A 652 8.40 15.04 0.62
C ARG A 652 7.04 14.37 0.69
N TYR A 653 6.33 14.30 -0.44
CA TYR A 653 5.03 13.66 -0.56
C TYR A 653 5.16 12.30 -1.23
N LEU A 654 4.37 11.35 -0.75
CA LEU A 654 4.34 10.03 -1.34
C LEU A 654 3.56 10.06 -2.65
N GLU A 655 4.24 9.76 -3.77
CA GLU A 655 3.62 9.67 -5.09
C GLU A 655 2.58 8.54 -5.12
N HIS A 656 1.30 8.87 -5.30
CA HIS A 656 0.23 7.91 -5.16
C HIS A 656 -0.85 7.98 -6.24
N SER A 657 -1.03 9.11 -6.92
CA SER A 657 -2.02 9.24 -7.99
C SER A 657 -1.76 8.26 -9.14
N ARG A 658 -2.84 7.80 -9.79
CA ARG A 658 -2.78 7.00 -11.01
C ARG A 658 -3.41 7.80 -12.13
N ILE A 659 -2.57 8.09 -13.12
CA ILE A 659 -2.91 8.90 -14.31
C ILE A 659 -2.49 8.11 -15.55
N PHE A 660 -3.39 8.01 -16.53
CA PHE A 660 -3.11 7.31 -17.78
C PHE A 660 -3.46 8.23 -18.95
N ILE A 661 -2.51 8.45 -19.85
CA ILE A 661 -2.67 9.31 -21.01
C ILE A 661 -2.25 8.53 -22.27
N PHE A 662 -3.13 8.49 -23.26
CA PHE A 662 -2.89 7.81 -24.55
C PHE A 662 -3.05 8.82 -25.68
N GLY A 663 -2.12 8.84 -26.64
CA GLY A 663 -2.05 9.83 -27.71
C GLY A 663 -3.20 9.83 -28.71
N ASN A 664 -3.83 8.65 -28.91
CA ASN A 664 -5.07 8.47 -29.66
C ASN A 664 -5.11 9.13 -31.05
N GLY A 665 -3.93 9.24 -31.71
CA GLY A 665 -3.85 9.80 -33.08
C GLY A 665 -3.93 11.34 -33.15
N GLY A 666 -3.66 12.04 -32.04
CA GLY A 666 -3.66 13.50 -31.95
C GLY A 666 -4.79 14.08 -31.06
N GLU A 667 -5.70 13.23 -30.58
CA GLU A 667 -6.75 13.62 -29.61
C GLU A 667 -6.56 12.84 -28.29
N PRO A 668 -5.66 13.26 -27.41
CA PRO A 668 -5.26 12.47 -26.26
C PRO A 668 -6.39 12.14 -25.31
N LEU A 669 -6.42 10.89 -24.83
CA LEU A 669 -7.36 10.39 -23.84
C LEU A 669 -6.72 10.40 -22.46
N TYR A 670 -7.41 10.96 -21.48
CA TYR A 670 -6.97 11.09 -20.09
C TYR A 670 -7.86 10.28 -19.17
N PHE A 671 -7.22 9.57 -18.23
CA PHE A 671 -7.92 8.78 -17.22
C PHE A 671 -7.23 8.90 -15.87
N ILE A 672 -8.05 8.86 -14.80
CA ILE A 672 -7.57 8.72 -13.42
C ILE A 672 -8.32 7.61 -12.70
N GLY A 673 -7.77 7.08 -11.60
CA GLY A 673 -8.50 6.15 -10.74
C GLY A 673 -7.66 5.38 -9.74
N SER A 674 -8.22 4.29 -9.24
CA SER A 674 -7.70 3.60 -8.06
C SER A 674 -6.73 2.44 -8.36
N ALA A 675 -6.70 1.94 -9.60
CA ALA A 675 -6.03 0.68 -9.94
C ALA A 675 -4.55 0.83 -10.28
N ASP A 676 -3.74 -0.05 -9.70
CA ASP A 676 -2.41 -0.37 -10.20
C ASP A 676 -2.46 -1.54 -11.21
N TRP A 677 -1.45 -1.68 -12.05
CA TRP A 677 -1.35 -2.80 -12.99
C TRP A 677 -0.73 -4.03 -12.33
N MET A 678 -1.46 -4.59 -11.38
CA MET A 678 -1.13 -5.82 -10.66
C MET A 678 -2.30 -6.82 -10.79
N GLU A 679 -2.00 -8.12 -10.81
CA GLU A 679 -3.02 -9.18 -10.89
C GLU A 679 -4.16 -8.98 -9.88
N ARG A 680 -3.82 -8.72 -8.61
CA ARG A 680 -4.84 -8.50 -7.57
C ARG A 680 -5.76 -7.32 -7.84
N ASN A 681 -5.28 -6.23 -8.46
CA ASN A 681 -6.09 -5.07 -8.80
C ASN A 681 -6.99 -5.34 -10.02
N LEU A 682 -6.49 -6.13 -10.97
CA LEU A 682 -7.19 -6.40 -12.23
C LEU A 682 -8.18 -7.56 -12.14
N ASP A 683 -8.05 -8.45 -11.13
CA ASP A 683 -8.81 -9.70 -11.06
C ASP A 683 -9.54 -9.95 -9.73
N ARG A 684 -9.10 -9.32 -8.62
CA ARG A 684 -9.58 -9.65 -7.27
C ARG A 684 -10.03 -8.46 -6.45
N ARG A 685 -10.16 -7.29 -7.08
CA ARG A 685 -10.58 -6.05 -6.44
C ARG A 685 -11.64 -5.34 -7.29
N ILE A 686 -12.47 -4.59 -6.63
CA ILE A 686 -13.31 -3.60 -7.30
C ILE A 686 -12.52 -2.30 -7.36
N GLU A 687 -12.04 -1.98 -8.56
CA GLU A 687 -11.28 -0.78 -8.89
C GLU A 687 -12.01 -0.01 -9.99
N VAL A 688 -11.87 1.30 -10.00
CA VAL A 688 -12.49 2.17 -11.00
C VAL A 688 -11.47 3.13 -11.58
N ILE A 689 -11.48 3.23 -12.90
CA ILE A 689 -10.77 4.24 -13.68
C ILE A 689 -11.81 5.04 -14.46
N THR A 690 -11.77 6.36 -14.38
CA THR A 690 -12.70 7.28 -15.08
C THR A 690 -11.98 8.05 -16.17
N PRO A 691 -12.61 8.28 -17.33
CA PRO A 691 -12.12 9.27 -18.29
C PRO A 691 -12.26 10.70 -17.73
N VAL A 692 -11.42 11.60 -18.21
CA VAL A 692 -11.45 13.02 -17.91
C VAL A 692 -11.68 13.80 -19.19
N TYR A 693 -12.70 14.67 -19.17
CA TYR A 693 -13.14 15.40 -20.36
C TYR A 693 -12.87 16.90 -20.29
N GLU A 694 -12.83 17.47 -19.09
CA GLU A 694 -12.62 18.90 -18.86
C GLU A 694 -11.18 19.30 -19.23
N GLU A 695 -11.02 20.30 -20.12
CA GLU A 695 -9.72 20.63 -20.71
C GLU A 695 -8.71 21.18 -19.69
N ASN A 696 -9.15 21.97 -18.73
CA ASN A 696 -8.28 22.47 -17.66
C ASN A 696 -7.78 21.32 -16.75
N ILE A 697 -8.61 20.30 -16.49
CA ILE A 697 -8.20 19.13 -15.73
C ILE A 697 -7.24 18.25 -16.56
N LYS A 698 -7.49 18.08 -17.87
CA LYS A 698 -6.55 17.39 -18.76
C LYS A 698 -5.17 18.07 -18.78
N ALA A 699 -5.15 19.40 -18.88
CA ALA A 699 -3.92 20.18 -18.84
C ALA A 699 -3.17 20.02 -17.52
N ASP A 700 -3.89 19.94 -16.40
CA ASP A 700 -3.31 19.71 -15.08
C ASP A 700 -2.70 18.31 -14.97
N LEU A 701 -3.42 17.27 -15.40
CA LEU A 701 -2.92 15.89 -15.43
C LEU A 701 -1.68 15.74 -16.33
N ASP A 702 -1.66 16.40 -17.49
CA ASP A 702 -0.51 16.42 -18.38
C ASP A 702 0.69 17.09 -17.71
N ARG A 703 0.47 18.20 -17.02
CA ARG A 703 1.49 18.94 -16.25
C ARG A 703 2.10 18.05 -15.16
N ILE A 704 1.28 17.37 -14.36
CA ILE A 704 1.74 16.47 -13.31
C ILE A 704 2.70 15.42 -13.86
N VAL A 705 2.33 14.77 -14.98
CA VAL A 705 3.17 13.75 -15.60
C VAL A 705 4.40 14.37 -16.26
N THR A 706 4.27 15.52 -16.90
CA THR A 706 5.38 16.22 -17.58
C THR A 706 6.45 16.66 -16.58
N LEU A 707 6.05 17.37 -15.51
CA LEU A 707 6.99 17.83 -14.48
C LEU A 707 7.65 16.61 -13.77
N GLY A 708 6.89 15.55 -13.49
CA GLY A 708 7.44 14.33 -12.92
C GLY A 708 8.48 13.66 -13.82
N MET A 709 8.28 13.63 -15.15
CA MET A 709 9.27 13.10 -16.10
C MET A 709 10.49 14.02 -16.29
N GLN A 710 10.37 15.29 -15.94
CA GLN A 710 11.47 16.27 -15.97
C GLN A 710 12.26 16.30 -14.65
N ASP A 711 11.74 15.69 -13.58
CA ASP A 711 12.41 15.67 -12.29
C ASP A 711 13.76 14.95 -12.39
N VAL A 712 14.83 15.67 -12.11
CA VAL A 712 16.19 15.13 -12.02
C VAL A 712 16.74 15.20 -10.60
N SER A 713 16.05 15.91 -9.71
CA SER A 713 16.45 16.09 -8.32
C SER A 713 16.05 14.90 -7.45
N GLN A 714 14.78 14.47 -7.54
CA GLN A 714 14.18 13.44 -6.70
C GLN A 714 13.89 12.12 -7.45
N ALA A 715 14.15 12.09 -8.77
CA ALA A 715 13.92 10.91 -9.57
C ALA A 715 15.09 9.92 -9.52
N TYR A 716 14.74 8.64 -9.61
CA TYR A 716 15.64 7.51 -9.66
C TYR A 716 15.37 6.64 -10.88
N TYR A 717 16.41 6.01 -11.41
CA TYR A 717 16.24 4.90 -12.35
C TYR A 717 15.54 3.73 -11.65
N VAL A 718 14.64 3.07 -12.37
CA VAL A 718 13.91 1.90 -11.88
C VAL A 718 14.29 0.69 -12.72
N ASN A 719 14.81 -0.36 -12.10
CA ASN A 719 15.25 -1.63 -12.71
C ASN A 719 16.37 -1.54 -13.75
N TYR A 720 16.87 -0.35 -14.01
CA TYR A 720 18.05 -0.11 -14.83
C TYR A 720 18.96 0.80 -14.02
N ASN A 721 20.22 0.39 -13.80
CA ASN A 721 21.08 1.10 -12.83
C ASN A 721 20.36 1.38 -11.50
N ASP A 722 19.66 0.39 -10.96
CA ASP A 722 18.73 0.56 -9.88
C ASP A 722 19.36 1.21 -8.64
N GLY A 723 18.65 2.18 -8.08
CA GLY A 723 19.13 3.00 -6.97
C GLY A 723 20.10 4.12 -7.37
N ILE A 724 20.34 4.36 -8.68
CA ILE A 724 21.10 5.54 -9.11
C ILE A 724 20.14 6.73 -9.21
N PRO A 725 20.38 7.83 -8.46
CA PRO A 725 19.65 9.07 -8.66
C PRO A 725 19.90 9.65 -10.05
N LEU A 726 18.86 10.12 -10.75
CA LEU A 726 19.02 10.71 -12.09
C LEU A 726 20.00 11.89 -12.07
N ARG A 727 20.02 12.68 -11.00
CA ARG A 727 20.90 13.83 -10.84
C ARG A 727 22.40 13.50 -10.89
N SER A 728 22.79 12.30 -10.46
CA SER A 728 24.21 11.89 -10.46
C SER A 728 24.77 11.61 -11.86
N VAL A 729 23.88 11.48 -12.85
CA VAL A 729 24.20 11.17 -14.25
C VAL A 729 23.57 12.15 -15.24
N SER A 730 22.78 13.13 -14.78
CA SER A 730 22.10 14.12 -15.61
C SER A 730 22.96 15.39 -15.74
N GLU A 731 23.17 15.85 -16.96
CA GLU A 731 23.75 17.18 -17.26
C GLU A 731 22.73 18.31 -17.13
N LYS A 732 21.44 17.99 -16.92
CA LYS A 732 20.37 18.98 -16.80
C LYS A 732 20.44 19.70 -15.46
N PRO A 733 20.00 20.97 -15.40
CA PRO A 733 19.84 21.72 -14.14
C PRO A 733 18.93 20.96 -13.18
N TRP A 734 19.19 21.11 -11.89
CA TRP A 734 18.35 20.53 -10.87
C TRP A 734 16.91 21.03 -10.97
N PHE A 735 15.98 20.08 -11.02
CA PHE A 735 14.56 20.36 -11.13
C PHE A 735 13.79 19.37 -10.26
N ARG A 736 12.99 19.89 -9.33
CA ARG A 736 12.18 19.13 -8.38
C ARG A 736 10.71 19.32 -8.67
N SER A 737 10.04 18.25 -9.08
CA SER A 737 8.67 18.31 -9.60
C SER A 737 7.65 18.72 -8.56
N GLN A 738 7.76 18.25 -7.30
CA GLN A 738 6.80 18.59 -6.24
C GLN A 738 6.87 20.08 -5.87
N GLU A 739 8.05 20.68 -5.84
CA GLU A 739 8.22 22.12 -5.62
C GLU A 739 7.65 22.94 -6.80
N ALA A 740 7.91 22.49 -8.03
CA ALA A 740 7.39 23.15 -9.22
C ALA A 740 5.85 23.09 -9.29
N LEU A 741 5.24 21.96 -8.90
CA LEU A 741 3.79 21.83 -8.82
C LEU A 741 3.19 22.77 -7.76
N TYR A 742 3.78 22.81 -6.55
CA TYR A 742 3.30 23.71 -5.51
C TYR A 742 3.36 25.18 -5.94
N LYS A 743 4.49 25.58 -6.55
CA LYS A 743 4.66 26.94 -7.09
C LYS A 743 3.60 27.26 -8.14
N TYR A 744 3.38 26.33 -9.08
CA TYR A 744 2.36 26.49 -10.12
C TYR A 744 0.96 26.71 -9.53
N TYR A 745 0.53 25.87 -8.58
CA TYR A 745 -0.79 26.02 -7.96
C TYR A 745 -0.91 27.31 -7.15
N LYS A 746 0.16 27.71 -6.47
CA LYS A 746 0.20 28.95 -5.70
C LYS A 746 0.09 30.19 -6.59
N GLU A 747 0.76 30.20 -7.74
CA GLU A 747 0.67 31.27 -8.73
C GLU A 747 -0.75 31.34 -9.32
N ALA A 748 -1.33 30.20 -9.68
CA ALA A 748 -2.71 30.13 -10.19
C ALA A 748 -3.76 30.61 -9.16
N GLU A 749 -3.51 30.43 -7.86
CA GLU A 749 -4.38 30.95 -6.78
C GLU A 749 -4.23 32.46 -6.63
N GLY A 750 -2.99 33.01 -6.74
CA GLY A 750 -2.71 34.44 -6.64
C GLY A 750 -3.36 35.26 -7.75
N ASP A 751 -3.42 34.75 -8.96
CA ASP A 751 -4.08 35.39 -10.11
C ASP A 751 -5.62 35.42 -9.98
N SER A 752 -6.19 34.69 -9.02
CA SER A 752 -7.65 34.61 -8.81
C SER A 752 -8.15 35.53 -7.67
N ILE A 753 -7.25 36.18 -6.95
CA ILE A 753 -7.57 37.05 -5.80
C ILE A 753 -7.60 38.53 -6.23
N VAL A 754 -7.38 38.83 -7.53
CA VAL A 754 -7.43 40.23 -8.07
C VAL A 754 -8.78 40.51 -8.70
#